data_964e8c1adad034d7a97da55e5a0af2ce
#
_entry.id   964e8c1adad034d7a97da55e5a0af2ce
#
_cell.length_a   1.000
_cell.length_b   1.000
_cell.length_c   1.000
_cell.angle_alpha   90.00
_cell.angle_beta   90.00
_cell.angle_gamma   90.00
#
_symmetry.space_group_name_H-M   'P 1'
#
loop_
_entity.id
_entity.type
_entity.pdbx_description
1 polymer ?
#
loop_
_entity_poly.entity_id
_entity_poly.type
_entity_poly.pdbx_seq_one_letter_code
_entity_poly.pdbx_strand_id
1 'polypeptide(L)'
;ILIRETNQQTFTDENGNFHIQNICAGAYHLHIHGLGFQIIDTTIRIDKDIQLLIELNPNTHLLRSVIISDKQSKNQYMSSASQIGLSADEIKSLRGLSFADALQTLSGVQVLRSGPNIAKPVLHGMHSNRLLLLNNGSRLEGQNWGNEHAPEIDLNSAGSIEVIKGAASLRYGSDAIAGVIEVLPAPFDTTKTWSGFIALHGFTNGMGGSGSGSLDYFKKTKKISSSLRLQSSYTRHGSFNAPDYILGNTASRQFNQSIHYQVVRKGLQAELSWNRFNSRPGILASSHIGNLNDLNEALNHNKPTVNYPFTYAIKRPYQDIIHQTFQGKLTYALKTKSHIVLQYTHQDNNRKEYDAQTPFSDSLERGAVADLNFLLITDQLQSRWILQHEKHSSEIGFALGTQGQGFRGTGYRSLVPNFRSYDLGAYSIQAIHIKQLTIDAGARYDYKTINTFQRNPISLKIDERNMEFHAWSFNIGSKLVTNHHCTLKANLGRAWRVPQVIELFARGIHQGAASYELGDSSLNTEKALSATIDLNYDYHILHVHTTIYHQYISNYIYLRPMLYNIQLIQGAFPVFAYQQTNMTFTGTDIDVSFSWSKLLSSSHQFSYLYSRDITNRKYIPGIVPNRLKQDLIVNIMRKTYAKLDFNIEQESAFVQNLVEPESDFAPPPPTYTLWNFHLKYELITAKSGTWFIQAGSTNLLNTRYRNYMNRFRYFSDETGRNIFVRIQYNF
;
A
#
# COMPACT_ATOMS: atom_id res chain seq x y z
N ILE A 1 1.45 16.97 -32.89
CA ILE A 1 1.92 18.32 -33.24
C ILE A 1 0.69 19.16 -33.48
N LEU A 2 0.58 20.33 -32.82
CA LEU A 2 -0.54 21.25 -32.88
C LEU A 2 -0.01 22.65 -33.24
N ILE A 3 -0.64 23.31 -34.21
CA ILE A 3 -0.47 24.75 -34.46
C ILE A 3 -1.55 25.48 -33.68
N ARG A 4 -1.16 26.31 -32.70
CA ARG A 4 -2.12 26.95 -31.78
C ARG A 4 -3.04 27.96 -32.47
N GLU A 5 -2.54 28.73 -33.43
CA GLU A 5 -3.29 29.81 -34.12
C GLU A 5 -4.39 29.28 -35.04
N THR A 6 -4.15 28.15 -35.71
CA THR A 6 -5.11 27.54 -36.65
C THR A 6 -5.84 26.34 -36.05
N ASN A 7 -5.43 25.88 -34.85
CA ASN A 7 -5.92 24.67 -34.22
C ASN A 7 -5.79 23.40 -35.11
N GLN A 8 -4.89 23.47 -36.09
CA GLN A 8 -4.57 22.30 -36.94
C GLN A 8 -3.63 21.38 -36.18
N GLN A 9 -3.93 20.08 -36.24
CA GLN A 9 -3.12 19.04 -35.60
C GLN A 9 -2.79 17.92 -36.57
N THR A 10 -1.60 17.34 -36.40
CA THR A 10 -1.13 16.17 -37.15
C THR A 10 -0.42 15.21 -36.21
N PHE A 11 -0.30 13.94 -36.64
CA PHE A 11 0.47 12.92 -35.96
C PHE A 11 1.64 12.50 -36.84
N THR A 12 2.71 11.99 -36.22
CA THR A 12 3.83 11.38 -36.95
C THR A 12 3.42 9.99 -37.42
N ASP A 13 3.96 9.60 -38.58
CA ASP A 13 3.93 8.23 -39.05
C ASP A 13 4.92 7.33 -38.26
N GLU A 14 5.03 6.07 -38.64
CA GLU A 14 5.96 5.08 -38.03
C GLU A 14 7.45 5.43 -38.15
N ASN A 15 7.82 6.30 -39.11
CA ASN A 15 9.17 6.79 -39.34
C ASN A 15 9.42 8.16 -38.66
N GLY A 16 8.45 8.71 -37.96
CA GLY A 16 8.53 10.01 -37.29
C GLY A 16 8.26 11.19 -38.22
N ASN A 17 7.82 10.99 -39.47
CA ASN A 17 7.48 12.07 -40.39
C ASN A 17 6.09 12.61 -40.09
N PHE A 18 5.93 13.93 -40.19
CA PHE A 18 4.63 14.60 -40.11
C PHE A 18 4.45 15.57 -41.28
N HIS A 19 3.21 15.84 -41.62
CA HIS A 19 2.88 16.74 -42.69
C HIS A 19 1.66 17.59 -42.28
N ILE A 20 1.76 18.92 -42.52
CA ILE A 20 0.70 19.87 -42.32
C ILE A 20 0.56 20.70 -43.57
N GLN A 21 -0.65 20.76 -44.14
CA GLN A 21 -0.92 21.44 -45.44
C GLN A 21 -1.83 22.65 -45.22
N ASN A 22 -1.84 23.53 -46.22
CA ASN A 22 -2.74 24.68 -46.27
C ASN A 22 -2.54 25.69 -45.12
N ILE A 23 -1.27 26.02 -44.84
CA ILE A 23 -0.92 27.05 -43.86
C ILE A 23 -0.54 28.31 -44.63
N CYS A 24 -1.14 29.45 -44.29
CA CYS A 24 -0.80 30.76 -44.85
C CYS A 24 0.59 31.20 -44.34
N ALA A 25 1.24 32.13 -45.07
CA ALA A 25 2.46 32.79 -44.58
C ALA A 25 2.17 33.52 -43.27
N GLY A 26 3.00 33.30 -42.23
CA GLY A 26 2.81 33.87 -40.89
C GLY A 26 3.74 33.29 -39.82
N ALA A 27 3.63 33.82 -38.61
CA ALA A 27 4.30 33.27 -37.44
C ALA A 27 3.32 32.37 -36.68
N TYR A 28 3.77 31.15 -36.28
CA TYR A 28 2.94 30.13 -35.66
C TYR A 28 3.61 29.52 -34.45
N HIS A 29 2.84 29.23 -33.42
CA HIS A 29 3.28 28.48 -32.25
C HIS A 29 3.00 27.01 -32.45
N LEU A 30 4.08 26.23 -32.57
CA LEU A 30 4.05 24.77 -32.64
C LEU A 30 4.12 24.19 -31.22
N HIS A 31 3.08 23.46 -30.84
CA HIS A 31 3.06 22.64 -29.64
C HIS A 31 3.23 21.18 -30.02
N ILE A 32 4.35 20.58 -29.62
CA ILE A 32 4.73 19.23 -29.98
C ILE A 32 4.75 18.37 -28.73
N HIS A 33 3.94 17.34 -28.72
CA HIS A 33 3.82 16.41 -27.61
C HIS A 33 3.98 14.98 -28.14
N GLY A 34 4.91 14.22 -27.54
CA GLY A 34 5.13 12.80 -27.78
C GLY A 34 5.11 12.04 -26.45
N LEU A 35 4.55 10.83 -26.42
CA LEU A 35 4.54 9.99 -25.23
C LEU A 35 5.99 9.63 -24.86
N GLY A 36 6.40 9.96 -23.63
CA GLY A 36 7.78 9.72 -23.15
C GLY A 36 8.82 10.78 -23.55
N PHE A 37 8.38 11.91 -24.17
CA PHE A 37 9.25 13.01 -24.54
C PHE A 37 8.83 14.31 -23.87
N GLN A 38 9.77 15.23 -23.70
CA GLN A 38 9.48 16.59 -23.24
C GLN A 38 8.63 17.33 -24.27
N ILE A 39 7.67 18.09 -23.76
CA ILE A 39 6.86 18.97 -24.64
C ILE A 39 7.76 20.06 -25.18
N ILE A 40 7.70 20.28 -26.51
CA ILE A 40 8.37 21.40 -27.17
C ILE A 40 7.30 22.42 -27.57
N ASP A 41 7.41 23.64 -27.04
CA ASP A 41 6.69 24.81 -27.51
C ASP A 41 7.69 25.71 -28.23
N THR A 42 7.52 25.91 -29.52
CA THR A 42 8.42 26.76 -30.34
C THR A 42 7.64 27.63 -31.32
N THR A 43 8.19 28.78 -31.65
CA THR A 43 7.62 29.65 -32.64
C THR A 43 8.38 29.53 -33.94
N ILE A 44 7.66 29.30 -35.04
CA ILE A 44 8.21 29.28 -36.40
C ILE A 44 7.57 30.33 -37.27
N ARG A 45 8.33 30.83 -38.23
CA ARG A 45 7.82 31.69 -39.29
C ARG A 45 7.80 30.91 -40.59
N ILE A 46 6.63 30.89 -41.22
CA ILE A 46 6.40 30.16 -42.48
C ILE A 46 6.17 31.23 -43.57
N ASP A 47 7.12 31.34 -44.47
CA ASP A 47 7.03 32.24 -45.61
C ASP A 47 6.97 31.46 -46.96
N LYS A 48 7.33 30.16 -46.92
CA LYS A 48 7.31 29.18 -48.03
C LYS A 48 7.27 27.77 -47.45
N ASP A 49 7.18 26.73 -48.28
CA ASP A 49 7.30 25.34 -47.83
C ASP A 49 8.62 25.13 -47.11
N ILE A 50 8.53 24.58 -45.88
CA ILE A 50 9.68 24.35 -45.03
C ILE A 50 9.73 22.88 -44.57
N GLN A 51 10.94 22.35 -44.41
CA GLN A 51 11.18 21.10 -43.73
C GLN A 51 11.75 21.36 -42.33
N LEU A 52 11.17 20.78 -41.35
CA LEU A 52 11.59 20.92 -39.94
C LEU A 52 12.09 19.57 -39.43
N LEU A 53 13.31 19.56 -38.91
CA LEU A 53 13.78 18.46 -38.09
C LEU A 53 13.66 18.83 -36.63
N ILE A 54 12.85 18.09 -35.88
CA ILE A 54 12.58 18.35 -34.49
C ILE A 54 13.08 17.19 -33.66
N GLU A 55 14.13 17.43 -32.90
CA GLU A 55 14.64 16.44 -31.95
C GLU A 55 13.84 16.49 -30.66
N LEU A 56 13.15 15.40 -30.35
CA LEU A 56 12.44 15.26 -29.07
C LEU A 56 13.41 14.73 -28.00
N ASN A 57 13.59 15.52 -26.95
CA ASN A 57 14.31 15.03 -25.78
C ASN A 57 13.46 14.04 -25.00
N PRO A 58 13.96 12.84 -24.68
CA PRO A 58 13.25 11.92 -23.81
C PRO A 58 12.91 12.60 -22.48
N ASN A 59 11.71 12.42 -22.00
CA ASN A 59 11.35 12.88 -20.67
C ASN A 59 12.03 11.94 -19.65
N THR A 60 13.26 12.29 -19.25
CA THR A 60 14.11 11.50 -18.36
C THR A 60 13.68 11.58 -16.88
N HIS A 61 12.52 12.17 -16.58
CA HIS A 61 11.98 12.26 -15.23
C HIS A 61 11.46 10.91 -14.72
N LEU A 62 12.27 9.87 -14.85
CA LEU A 62 12.11 8.56 -14.19
C LEU A 62 12.78 8.56 -12.82
N LEU A 63 12.59 9.60 -12.03
CA LEU A 63 13.02 9.62 -10.65
C LEU A 63 11.85 9.30 -9.74
N ARG A 64 12.07 8.38 -8.85
CA ARG A 64 11.22 7.80 -7.83
C ARG A 64 10.42 8.83 -7.02
N SER A 65 9.43 9.37 -7.55
CA SER A 65 8.17 9.80 -6.94
C SER A 65 7.30 10.24 -8.10
N VAL A 66 6.48 9.33 -8.56
CA VAL A 66 5.45 9.70 -9.50
C VAL A 66 4.48 10.56 -8.71
N ILE A 67 4.66 11.87 -8.81
CA ILE A 67 3.52 12.75 -8.72
C ILE A 67 2.64 12.28 -9.86
N ILE A 68 1.55 11.60 -9.52
CA ILE A 68 0.55 11.19 -10.51
C ILE A 68 0.10 12.48 -11.16
N SER A 69 0.64 12.75 -12.37
CA SER A 69 0.32 13.97 -13.09
C SER A 69 -1.16 13.93 -13.43
N ASP A 70 -1.84 15.06 -13.31
CA ASP A 70 -3.28 15.27 -13.50
C ASP A 70 -3.94 14.60 -14.73
N LYS A 71 -3.16 14.04 -15.66
CA LYS A 71 -3.67 13.43 -16.89
C LYS A 71 -4.07 11.94 -16.78
N GLN A 72 -3.64 11.21 -15.74
CA GLN A 72 -4.01 9.79 -15.58
C GLN A 72 -4.98 9.53 -14.43
N SER A 73 -5.02 10.35 -13.40
CA SER A 73 -6.01 10.22 -12.33
C SER A 73 -7.31 10.90 -12.75
N LYS A 74 -8.20 10.18 -13.41
CA LYS A 74 -9.57 10.63 -13.72
C LYS A 74 -10.44 10.86 -12.47
N ASN A 75 -9.89 10.72 -11.25
CA ASN A 75 -10.62 10.69 -9.99
C ASN A 75 -10.22 11.77 -8.98
N GLN A 76 -9.59 12.88 -9.39
CA GLN A 76 -9.15 13.92 -8.44
C GLN A 76 -10.27 14.92 -8.11
N TYR A 77 -11.17 14.56 -7.18
CA TYR A 77 -12.18 15.49 -6.65
C TYR A 77 -11.70 16.27 -5.41
N MET A 78 -10.69 15.74 -4.70
CA MET A 78 -9.98 16.45 -3.63
C MET A 78 -8.55 16.72 -4.10
N SER A 79 -8.42 17.76 -4.91
CA SER A 79 -7.13 18.13 -5.51
C SER A 79 -6.11 18.67 -4.51
N SER A 80 -6.57 19.07 -3.31
CA SER A 80 -5.77 19.57 -2.20
C SER A 80 -5.07 18.50 -1.38
N ALA A 81 -5.47 17.23 -1.52
CA ALA A 81 -4.83 16.15 -0.76
C ALA A 81 -3.38 15.92 -1.22
N SER A 82 -2.48 15.64 -0.27
CA SER A 82 -1.14 15.15 -0.58
C SER A 82 -1.22 13.74 -1.11
N GLN A 83 -0.62 13.47 -2.26
CA GLN A 83 -0.64 12.18 -2.93
C GLN A 83 0.74 11.81 -3.43
N ILE A 84 1.11 10.56 -3.20
CA ILE A 84 2.30 9.90 -3.77
C ILE A 84 1.86 8.53 -4.30
N GLY A 85 2.68 7.87 -5.08
CA GLY A 85 2.30 6.54 -5.56
C GLY A 85 3.39 5.82 -6.33
N LEU A 86 3.05 4.62 -6.78
CA LEU A 86 3.87 3.78 -7.64
C LEU A 86 3.20 3.61 -9.00
N SER A 87 3.92 3.94 -10.03
CA SER A 87 3.51 3.72 -11.43
C SER A 87 3.68 2.25 -11.84
N ALA A 88 3.13 1.88 -12.99
CA ALA A 88 3.29 0.55 -13.57
C ALA A 88 4.76 0.16 -13.78
N ASP A 89 5.61 1.11 -14.20
CA ASP A 89 7.04 0.86 -14.44
C ASP A 89 7.82 0.65 -13.12
N GLU A 90 7.47 1.37 -12.07
CA GLU A 90 8.05 1.17 -10.74
C GLU A 90 7.60 -0.18 -10.16
N ILE A 91 6.31 -0.51 -10.24
CA ILE A 91 5.78 -1.81 -9.79
C ILE A 91 6.48 -2.96 -10.52
N LYS A 92 6.77 -2.83 -11.81
CA LYS A 92 7.53 -3.82 -12.60
C LYS A 92 8.88 -4.14 -11.94
N SER A 93 9.59 -3.13 -11.45
CA SER A 93 10.88 -3.30 -10.76
C SER A 93 10.78 -3.79 -9.32
N LEU A 94 9.57 -3.79 -8.72
CA LEU A 94 9.29 -4.21 -7.34
C LEU A 94 8.58 -5.57 -7.25
N ARG A 95 8.19 -6.17 -8.39
CA ARG A 95 7.57 -7.50 -8.42
C ARG A 95 8.42 -8.53 -7.69
N GLY A 96 7.75 -9.42 -6.94
CA GLY A 96 8.41 -10.39 -6.06
C GLY A 96 8.70 -9.89 -4.64
N LEU A 97 8.49 -8.60 -4.35
CA LEU A 97 8.41 -8.09 -2.99
C LEU A 97 7.00 -8.26 -2.43
N SER A 98 6.88 -8.19 -1.09
CA SER A 98 5.55 -8.05 -0.48
C SER A 98 4.95 -6.69 -0.82
N PHE A 99 3.62 -6.57 -0.70
CA PHE A 99 2.93 -5.30 -0.93
C PHE A 99 3.46 -4.16 -0.04
N ALA A 100 3.67 -4.43 1.25
CA ALA A 100 4.17 -3.42 2.19
C ALA A 100 5.63 -3.03 1.91
N ASP A 101 6.48 -3.99 1.51
CA ASP A 101 7.87 -3.72 1.14
C ASP A 101 7.98 -2.85 -0.11
N ALA A 102 7.10 -3.07 -1.09
CA ALA A 102 7.05 -2.21 -2.27
C ALA A 102 6.69 -0.77 -1.91
N LEU A 103 5.72 -0.56 -1.00
CA LEU A 103 5.33 0.76 -0.53
C LEU A 103 6.40 1.47 0.30
N GLN A 104 7.31 0.73 0.95
CA GLN A 104 8.43 1.30 1.71
C GLN A 104 9.40 2.12 0.83
N THR A 105 9.31 2.00 -0.48
CA THR A 105 10.06 2.85 -1.41
C THR A 105 9.54 4.29 -1.48
N LEU A 106 8.34 4.57 -0.97
CA LEU A 106 7.72 5.88 -0.92
C LEU A 106 8.09 6.61 0.38
N SER A 107 8.24 7.94 0.31
CA SER A 107 8.52 8.76 1.49
C SER A 107 7.32 8.81 2.45
N GLY A 108 7.61 8.82 3.76
CA GLY A 108 6.59 8.76 4.82
C GLY A 108 5.97 7.39 5.02
N VAL A 109 6.32 6.39 4.19
CA VAL A 109 5.85 5.01 4.35
C VAL A 109 6.95 4.14 4.95
N GLN A 110 6.63 3.50 6.06
CA GLN A 110 7.46 2.49 6.72
C GLN A 110 6.70 1.17 6.83
N VAL A 111 7.29 0.17 7.47
CA VAL A 111 6.69 -1.17 7.55
C VAL A 111 6.71 -1.68 8.98
N LEU A 112 5.54 -2.08 9.47
CA LEU A 112 5.37 -2.88 10.68
C LEU A 112 5.54 -4.36 10.30
N ARG A 113 6.39 -5.09 11.03
CA ARG A 113 6.65 -6.50 10.76
C ARG A 113 6.29 -7.41 11.93
N SER A 114 5.91 -8.63 11.63
CA SER A 114 5.90 -9.76 12.55
C SER A 114 6.73 -10.88 11.91
N GLY A 115 8.05 -10.74 12.05
CA GLY A 115 9.03 -11.54 11.34
C GLY A 115 9.10 -11.22 9.83
N PRO A 116 9.80 -12.05 9.03
CA PRO A 116 10.10 -11.72 7.63
C PRO A 116 8.91 -11.90 6.68
N ASN A 117 7.89 -12.69 7.04
CA ASN A 117 6.77 -13.05 6.16
C ASN A 117 5.56 -12.13 6.28
N ILE A 118 5.42 -11.40 7.37
CA ILE A 118 4.24 -10.61 7.69
C ILE A 118 4.64 -9.15 7.78
N ALA A 119 4.13 -8.33 6.86
CA ALA A 119 4.48 -6.92 6.74
C ALA A 119 3.24 -6.07 6.45
N LYS A 120 3.09 -4.94 7.15
CA LYS A 120 2.01 -3.96 6.99
C LYS A 120 2.57 -2.59 6.70
N PRO A 121 1.96 -1.79 5.81
CA PRO A 121 2.36 -0.41 5.61
C PRO A 121 2.03 0.44 6.85
N VAL A 122 2.93 1.36 7.15
CA VAL A 122 2.79 2.39 8.19
C VAL A 122 2.94 3.75 7.52
N LEU A 123 1.96 4.61 7.68
CA LEU A 123 1.96 5.96 7.13
C LEU A 123 1.94 6.98 8.26
N HIS A 124 2.91 7.88 8.32
CA HIS A 124 3.04 8.89 9.37
C HIS A 124 2.97 8.32 10.81
N GLY A 125 3.58 7.15 11.02
CA GLY A 125 3.57 6.44 12.30
C GLY A 125 2.29 5.66 12.63
N MET A 126 1.30 5.66 11.73
CA MET A 126 0.02 4.99 11.92
C MET A 126 -0.17 3.82 10.95
N HIS A 127 -0.82 2.76 11.40
CA HIS A 127 -1.00 1.53 10.65
C HIS A 127 -2.36 0.87 10.94
N SER A 128 -2.62 -0.25 10.26
CA SER A 128 -3.79 -1.12 10.47
C SER A 128 -5.11 -0.33 10.40
N ASN A 129 -5.85 -0.24 11.49
CA ASN A 129 -7.19 0.34 11.56
C ASN A 129 -7.25 1.87 11.33
N ARG A 130 -6.11 2.54 11.08
CA ARG A 130 -6.04 3.98 10.75
C ARG A 130 -5.62 4.26 9.32
N LEU A 131 -5.19 3.21 8.60
CA LEU A 131 -4.76 3.27 7.23
C LEU A 131 -5.66 2.38 6.37
N LEU A 132 -6.51 3.01 5.57
CA LEU A 132 -7.47 2.29 4.75
C LEU A 132 -6.79 1.72 3.51
N LEU A 133 -7.00 0.43 3.26
CA LEU A 133 -6.53 -0.23 2.04
C LEU A 133 -7.70 -0.50 1.10
N LEU A 134 -7.51 -0.13 -0.16
CA LEU A 134 -8.48 -0.35 -1.23
C LEU A 134 -7.86 -1.17 -2.35
N ASN A 135 -8.62 -2.10 -2.89
CA ASN A 135 -8.30 -2.81 -4.12
C ASN A 135 -9.39 -2.53 -5.15
N ASN A 136 -9.07 -1.72 -6.17
CA ASN A 136 -10.02 -1.25 -7.19
C ASN A 136 -11.29 -0.62 -6.59
N GLY A 137 -11.12 0.23 -5.56
CA GLY A 137 -12.21 0.88 -4.83
C GLY A 137 -12.91 0.03 -3.77
N SER A 138 -12.58 -1.26 -3.65
CA SER A 138 -13.12 -2.14 -2.60
C SER A 138 -12.26 -2.08 -1.35
N ARG A 139 -12.88 -1.78 -0.24
CA ARG A 139 -12.25 -1.67 1.07
C ARG A 139 -11.88 -3.06 1.61
N LEU A 140 -10.61 -3.27 2.00
CA LEU A 140 -10.11 -4.53 2.55
C LEU A 140 -10.11 -4.49 4.08
N GLU A 141 -10.82 -5.43 4.70
CA GLU A 141 -11.04 -5.46 6.15
C GLU A 141 -10.20 -6.52 6.88
N GLY A 142 -9.61 -7.49 6.16
CA GLY A 142 -8.89 -8.63 6.74
C GLY A 142 -7.68 -8.27 7.60
N GLN A 143 -7.07 -7.10 7.38
CA GLN A 143 -5.94 -6.61 8.16
C GLN A 143 -6.32 -6.06 9.55
N ASN A 144 -7.61 -5.85 9.83
CA ASN A 144 -8.07 -5.12 11.02
C ASN A 144 -8.07 -5.97 12.29
N TRP A 145 -7.79 -7.27 12.20
CA TRP A 145 -7.85 -8.20 13.32
C TRP A 145 -6.59 -8.27 14.18
N GLY A 146 -5.49 -7.63 13.75
CA GLY A 146 -4.26 -7.60 14.50
C GLY A 146 -3.09 -7.07 13.70
N ASN A 147 -1.99 -6.82 14.38
CA ASN A 147 -0.78 -6.30 13.75
C ASN A 147 -0.09 -7.33 12.84
N GLU A 148 -0.32 -8.62 13.07
CA GLU A 148 0.22 -9.78 12.34
C GLU A 148 -0.65 -10.24 11.18
N HIS A 149 -1.66 -9.48 10.81
CA HIS A 149 -2.46 -9.74 9.62
C HIS A 149 -2.03 -8.82 8.48
N ALA A 150 -1.16 -9.33 7.60
CA ALA A 150 -0.71 -8.61 6.41
C ALA A 150 -1.86 -8.37 5.42
N PRO A 151 -1.80 -7.29 4.62
CA PRO A 151 -2.75 -7.06 3.53
C PRO A 151 -2.76 -8.21 2.50
N GLU A 152 -3.93 -8.69 2.15
CA GLU A 152 -4.13 -9.72 1.14
C GLU A 152 -4.18 -9.12 -0.28
N ILE A 153 -3.07 -8.55 -0.71
CA ILE A 153 -2.90 -7.90 -2.02
C ILE A 153 -1.75 -8.56 -2.77
N ASP A 154 -2.02 -9.00 -3.99
CA ASP A 154 -0.97 -9.42 -4.93
C ASP A 154 -0.41 -8.21 -5.69
N LEU A 155 0.83 -7.82 -5.40
CA LEU A 155 1.52 -6.73 -6.09
C LEU A 155 1.59 -6.95 -7.62
N ASN A 156 1.60 -8.20 -8.06
CA ASN A 156 1.65 -8.52 -9.50
C ASN A 156 0.36 -8.11 -10.23
N SER A 157 -0.78 -7.98 -9.53
CA SER A 157 -2.05 -7.54 -10.11
C SER A 157 -2.20 -6.02 -10.17
N ALA A 158 -1.31 -5.28 -9.51
CA ALA A 158 -1.35 -3.83 -9.48
C ALA A 158 -0.84 -3.22 -10.80
N GLY A 159 -1.58 -2.26 -11.32
CA GLY A 159 -1.16 -1.38 -12.41
C GLY A 159 -0.60 -0.05 -11.89
N SER A 160 -1.16 0.47 -10.81
CA SER A 160 -0.63 1.59 -10.05
C SER A 160 -1.06 1.47 -8.59
N ILE A 161 -0.33 2.15 -7.70
CA ILE A 161 -0.69 2.26 -6.29
C ILE A 161 -0.66 3.74 -5.94
N GLU A 162 -1.75 4.23 -5.35
CA GLU A 162 -1.88 5.60 -4.89
C GLU A 162 -1.94 5.64 -3.37
N VAL A 163 -1.19 6.54 -2.76
CA VAL A 163 -1.20 6.80 -1.31
C VAL A 163 -1.67 8.23 -1.09
N ILE A 164 -2.86 8.38 -0.54
CA ILE A 164 -3.47 9.67 -0.19
C ILE A 164 -3.22 9.90 1.29
N LYS A 165 -2.46 10.94 1.62
CA LYS A 165 -2.01 11.24 2.99
C LYS A 165 -3.04 12.09 3.73
N GLY A 166 -3.22 11.82 5.03
CA GLY A 166 -4.05 12.62 5.95
C GLY A 166 -5.55 12.36 5.85
N ALA A 167 -6.34 13.21 6.51
CA ALA A 167 -7.80 13.07 6.63
C ALA A 167 -8.59 13.47 5.37
N ALA A 168 -7.94 13.58 4.21
CA ALA A 168 -8.56 13.90 2.92
C ALA A 168 -9.39 12.75 2.30
N SER A 169 -9.89 11.87 3.13
CA SER A 169 -10.44 10.57 2.74
C SER A 169 -11.96 10.48 2.84
N LEU A 170 -12.68 11.60 2.73
CA LEU A 170 -14.15 11.66 2.86
C LEU A 170 -14.90 10.66 2.00
N ARG A 171 -14.40 10.40 0.77
CA ARG A 171 -15.00 9.41 -0.13
C ARG A 171 -15.07 8.02 0.48
N TYR A 172 -14.09 7.66 1.29
CA TYR A 172 -13.83 6.28 1.67
C TYR A 172 -14.41 5.89 3.04
N GLY A 173 -14.83 6.87 3.85
CA GLY A 173 -15.51 6.65 5.12
C GLY A 173 -14.62 6.62 6.35
N SER A 174 -15.11 6.01 7.42
CA SER A 174 -14.37 5.84 8.67
C SER A 174 -13.06 5.06 8.48
N ASP A 175 -12.15 5.15 9.46
CA ASP A 175 -10.88 4.41 9.54
C ASP A 175 -9.74 4.95 8.65
N ALA A 176 -9.97 6.02 7.88
CA ALA A 176 -8.95 6.67 7.07
C ALA A 176 -8.31 7.89 7.78
N ILE A 177 -7.82 7.69 9.01
CA ILE A 177 -7.19 8.74 9.83
C ILE A 177 -5.80 9.11 9.30
N ALA A 178 -4.96 8.11 9.02
CA ALA A 178 -3.62 8.29 8.48
C ALA A 178 -3.67 8.62 6.97
N GLY A 179 -4.62 8.01 6.28
CA GLY A 179 -4.78 8.12 4.84
C GLY A 179 -5.36 6.87 4.20
N VAL A 180 -5.23 6.81 2.90
CA VAL A 180 -5.75 5.73 2.05
C VAL A 180 -4.66 5.24 1.12
N ILE A 181 -4.55 3.93 0.97
CA ILE A 181 -3.74 3.29 -0.08
C ILE A 181 -4.69 2.61 -1.05
N GLU A 182 -4.71 3.04 -2.29
CA GLU A 182 -5.55 2.46 -3.33
C GLU A 182 -4.71 1.75 -4.39
N VAL A 183 -5.02 0.47 -4.61
CA VAL A 183 -4.42 -0.36 -5.65
C VAL A 183 -5.36 -0.39 -6.84
N LEU A 184 -4.88 0.06 -7.99
CA LEU A 184 -5.64 0.10 -9.22
C LEU A 184 -5.10 -0.94 -10.22
N PRO A 185 -5.96 -1.64 -10.96
CA PRO A 185 -5.53 -2.54 -12.03
C PRO A 185 -4.91 -1.75 -13.19
N ALA A 186 -3.97 -2.36 -13.91
CA ALA A 186 -3.45 -1.78 -15.14
C ALA A 186 -4.56 -1.57 -16.17
N PRO A 187 -4.57 -0.46 -16.94
CA PRO A 187 -5.49 -0.29 -18.03
C PRO A 187 -5.28 -1.38 -19.08
N PHE A 188 -6.35 -1.73 -19.82
CA PHE A 188 -6.22 -2.63 -20.98
C PHE A 188 -5.53 -1.95 -22.15
N ASP A 189 -4.60 -2.65 -22.80
CA ASP A 189 -4.08 -2.21 -24.09
C ASP A 189 -5.16 -2.39 -25.18
N THR A 190 -5.65 -1.28 -25.70
CA THR A 190 -6.70 -1.28 -26.73
C THR A 190 -6.15 -1.23 -28.15
N THR A 191 -4.82 -1.25 -28.31
CA THR A 191 -4.13 -1.24 -29.60
C THR A 191 -3.84 -2.66 -30.12
N LYS A 192 -3.73 -3.64 -29.20
CA LYS A 192 -3.45 -5.04 -29.51
C LYS A 192 -4.65 -5.91 -29.16
N THR A 193 -4.90 -6.96 -29.96
CA THR A 193 -5.91 -7.97 -29.64
C THR A 193 -5.46 -8.86 -28.48
N TRP A 194 -4.18 -9.20 -28.42
CA TRP A 194 -3.55 -9.95 -27.36
C TRP A 194 -2.35 -9.19 -26.84
N SER A 195 -2.26 -9.06 -25.53
CA SER A 195 -1.13 -8.47 -24.82
C SER A 195 -0.97 -9.16 -23.47
N GLY A 196 0.15 -8.93 -22.82
CA GLY A 196 0.38 -9.50 -21.52
C GLY A 196 1.83 -9.46 -21.10
N PHE A 197 2.13 -10.16 -20.00
CA PHE A 197 3.50 -10.35 -19.55
C PHE A 197 3.71 -11.71 -18.89
N ILE A 198 4.95 -12.15 -18.88
CA ILE A 198 5.45 -13.25 -18.05
C ILE A 198 6.65 -12.69 -17.27
N ALA A 199 6.69 -12.95 -15.96
CA ALA A 199 7.78 -12.50 -15.09
C ALA A 199 8.26 -13.65 -14.19
N LEU A 200 9.58 -13.77 -14.04
CA LEU A 200 10.25 -14.69 -13.16
C LEU A 200 11.17 -13.92 -12.20
N HIS A 201 11.21 -14.31 -10.96
CA HIS A 201 12.07 -13.76 -9.94
C HIS A 201 12.69 -14.86 -9.11
N GLY A 202 14.02 -14.87 -9.00
CA GLY A 202 14.78 -15.76 -8.12
C GLY A 202 15.58 -14.96 -7.11
N PHE A 203 15.77 -15.49 -5.91
CA PHE A 203 16.51 -14.84 -4.84
C PHE A 203 17.21 -15.85 -3.91
N THR A 204 18.34 -15.41 -3.33
CA THR A 204 19.24 -16.30 -2.58
C THR A 204 18.85 -16.47 -1.13
N ASN A 205 18.40 -15.40 -0.45
CA ASN A 205 17.97 -15.51 0.94
C ASN A 205 16.61 -16.18 1.00
N GLY A 206 16.55 -17.36 1.62
CA GLY A 206 15.40 -18.28 1.55
C GLY A 206 15.41 -19.18 0.31
N MET A 207 16.42 -19.09 -0.59
CA MET A 207 16.54 -19.88 -1.83
C MET A 207 15.19 -19.96 -2.56
N GLY A 208 14.57 -18.82 -2.80
CA GLY A 208 13.20 -18.74 -3.24
C GLY A 208 13.04 -18.22 -4.67
N GLY A 209 11.80 -18.27 -5.12
CA GLY A 209 11.43 -17.69 -6.39
C GLY A 209 9.94 -17.43 -6.53
N SER A 210 9.60 -16.60 -7.51
CA SER A 210 8.23 -16.37 -7.93
C SER A 210 8.11 -16.35 -9.45
N GLY A 211 6.94 -16.79 -9.91
CA GLY A 211 6.52 -16.66 -11.30
C GLY A 211 5.17 -15.96 -11.35
N SER A 212 4.98 -15.03 -12.28
CA SER A 212 3.71 -14.36 -12.50
C SER A 212 3.47 -14.12 -13.99
N GLY A 213 2.20 -14.05 -14.38
CA GLY A 213 1.84 -13.77 -15.76
C GLY A 213 0.44 -13.18 -15.85
N SER A 214 0.24 -12.39 -16.91
CA SER A 214 -1.03 -11.82 -17.30
C SER A 214 -1.25 -12.04 -18.80
N LEU A 215 -2.47 -12.40 -19.17
CA LEU A 215 -2.93 -12.49 -20.55
C LEU A 215 -4.16 -11.62 -20.72
N ASP A 216 -4.06 -10.64 -21.60
CA ASP A 216 -5.13 -9.71 -21.94
C ASP A 216 -5.66 -10.00 -23.34
N TYR A 217 -6.97 -10.01 -23.48
CA TYR A 217 -7.66 -10.06 -24.75
C TYR A 217 -8.52 -8.83 -24.94
N PHE A 218 -8.37 -8.14 -26.06
CA PHE A 218 -9.18 -6.98 -26.43
C PHE A 218 -9.86 -7.19 -27.79
N LYS A 219 -11.17 -6.90 -27.84
CA LYS A 219 -11.96 -6.91 -29.07
C LYS A 219 -12.84 -5.68 -29.16
N LYS A 220 -12.74 -4.97 -30.28
CA LYS A 220 -13.58 -3.82 -30.59
C LYS A 220 -14.47 -4.12 -31.79
N THR A 221 -15.76 -3.89 -31.65
CA THR A 221 -16.73 -3.91 -32.74
C THR A 221 -17.27 -2.50 -32.99
N LYS A 222 -18.12 -2.29 -34.01
CA LYS A 222 -18.72 -0.95 -34.27
C LYS A 222 -19.49 -0.37 -33.07
N LYS A 223 -20.01 -1.18 -32.17
CA LYS A 223 -20.90 -0.75 -31.07
C LYS A 223 -20.38 -1.06 -29.66
N ILE A 224 -19.49 -2.03 -29.52
CA ILE A 224 -19.05 -2.57 -28.23
C ILE A 224 -17.54 -2.83 -28.28
N SER A 225 -16.83 -2.46 -27.22
CA SER A 225 -15.51 -2.98 -26.92
C SER A 225 -15.55 -3.85 -25.68
N SER A 226 -14.85 -4.97 -25.71
CA SER A 226 -14.72 -5.91 -24.60
C SER A 226 -13.26 -6.25 -24.33
N SER A 227 -12.90 -6.35 -23.07
CA SER A 227 -11.57 -6.70 -22.62
C SER A 227 -11.66 -7.77 -21.56
N LEU A 228 -10.75 -8.74 -21.58
CA LEU A 228 -10.63 -9.79 -20.56
C LEU A 228 -9.16 -9.91 -20.16
N ARG A 229 -8.89 -9.91 -18.86
CA ARG A 229 -7.57 -10.21 -18.28
C ARG A 229 -7.65 -11.44 -17.41
N LEU A 230 -6.74 -12.36 -17.63
CA LEU A 230 -6.46 -13.50 -16.77
C LEU A 230 -5.06 -13.32 -16.20
N GLN A 231 -4.91 -13.47 -14.89
CA GLN A 231 -3.63 -13.30 -14.23
C GLN A 231 -3.43 -14.34 -13.14
N SER A 232 -2.18 -14.79 -12.96
CA SER A 232 -1.80 -15.67 -11.85
C SER A 232 -0.38 -15.37 -11.40
N SER A 233 -0.12 -15.63 -10.12
CA SER A 233 1.21 -15.56 -9.53
C SER A 233 1.43 -16.69 -8.53
N TYR A 234 2.66 -17.18 -8.46
CA TYR A 234 3.09 -18.18 -7.49
C TYR A 234 4.43 -17.77 -6.89
N THR A 235 4.55 -17.84 -5.58
CA THR A 235 5.79 -17.58 -4.83
C THR A 235 6.04 -18.71 -3.86
N ARG A 236 7.29 -19.17 -3.75
CA ARG A 236 7.73 -20.15 -2.76
C ARG A 236 9.16 -19.87 -2.33
N HIS A 237 9.41 -19.96 -1.03
CA HIS A 237 10.77 -19.91 -0.47
C HIS A 237 10.88 -20.78 0.77
N GLY A 238 12.11 -21.14 1.11
CA GLY A 238 12.47 -21.80 2.36
C GLY A 238 12.72 -20.81 3.50
N SER A 239 13.33 -21.30 4.57
CA SER A 239 13.67 -20.48 5.73
C SER A 239 14.61 -19.34 5.34
N PHE A 240 14.35 -18.12 5.82
CA PHE A 240 15.25 -17.00 5.65
C PHE A 240 16.47 -17.10 6.56
N ASN A 241 17.53 -16.41 6.18
CA ASN A 241 18.77 -16.28 6.95
C ASN A 241 18.87 -14.86 7.51
N ALA A 242 19.12 -14.71 8.79
CA ALA A 242 19.81 -13.56 9.37
C ALA A 242 21.29 -13.60 8.94
N PRO A 243 22.12 -12.58 9.20
CA PRO A 243 23.52 -12.60 8.78
C PRO A 243 24.32 -13.84 9.19
N ASP A 244 24.04 -14.43 10.37
CA ASP A 244 24.86 -15.51 10.94
C ASP A 244 24.07 -16.79 11.29
N TYR A 245 22.74 -16.79 11.15
CA TYR A 245 21.91 -17.94 11.53
C TYR A 245 20.62 -17.99 10.70
N ILE A 246 19.94 -19.13 10.73
CA ILE A 246 18.68 -19.36 10.05
C ILE A 246 17.51 -18.90 10.94
N LEU A 247 16.60 -18.11 10.36
CA LEU A 247 15.34 -17.77 10.98
C LEU A 247 14.39 -18.95 10.86
N GLY A 248 14.25 -19.72 11.94
CA GLY A 248 13.52 -20.97 11.96
C GLY A 248 12.05 -20.80 11.60
N ASN A 249 11.52 -21.73 10.79
CA ASN A 249 10.11 -21.80 10.36
C ASN A 249 9.60 -20.55 9.60
N THR A 250 10.47 -19.90 8.84
CA THR A 250 10.08 -18.74 8.01
C THR A 250 9.86 -19.09 6.54
N ALA A 251 9.71 -20.37 6.19
CA ALA A 251 9.29 -20.79 4.85
C ALA A 251 7.87 -20.31 4.55
N SER A 252 7.59 -20.02 3.26
CA SER A 252 6.26 -19.57 2.83
C SER A 252 5.93 -20.05 1.43
N ARG A 253 4.61 -20.12 1.13
CA ARG A 253 4.07 -20.29 -0.21
C ARG A 253 2.87 -19.37 -0.41
N GLN A 254 2.73 -18.84 -1.62
CA GLN A 254 1.61 -17.99 -2.00
C GLN A 254 1.18 -18.32 -3.43
N PHE A 255 -0.14 -18.38 -3.68
CA PHE A 255 -0.72 -18.60 -5.01
C PHE A 255 -1.93 -17.69 -5.19
N ASN A 256 -1.84 -16.77 -6.15
CA ASN A 256 -2.89 -15.79 -6.40
C ASN A 256 -3.42 -15.92 -7.82
N GLN A 257 -4.68 -15.56 -8.00
CA GLN A 257 -5.38 -15.59 -9.29
C GLN A 257 -6.30 -14.38 -9.38
N SER A 258 -6.43 -13.81 -10.58
CA SER A 258 -7.42 -12.78 -10.84
C SER A 258 -8.00 -12.89 -12.25
N ILE A 259 -9.27 -12.50 -12.37
CA ILE A 259 -10.00 -12.37 -13.63
C ILE A 259 -10.60 -10.97 -13.62
N HIS A 260 -10.41 -10.22 -14.70
CA HIS A 260 -11.02 -8.91 -14.88
C HIS A 260 -11.63 -8.82 -16.28
N TYR A 261 -12.93 -8.57 -16.34
CA TYR A 261 -13.69 -8.42 -17.57
C TYR A 261 -14.32 -7.03 -17.63
N GLN A 262 -14.19 -6.38 -18.79
CA GLN A 262 -14.74 -5.03 -19.03
C GLN A 262 -15.49 -4.99 -20.36
N VAL A 263 -16.64 -4.35 -20.36
CA VAL A 263 -17.43 -4.03 -21.56
C VAL A 263 -17.72 -2.54 -21.59
N VAL A 264 -17.49 -1.92 -22.73
CA VAL A 264 -17.83 -0.50 -22.96
C VAL A 264 -18.77 -0.38 -24.16
N ARG A 265 -19.91 0.31 -23.97
CA ARG A 265 -20.92 0.56 -24.99
C ARG A 265 -21.59 1.92 -24.77
N LYS A 266 -21.47 2.87 -25.73
CA LYS A 266 -22.21 4.17 -25.73
C LYS A 266 -22.43 4.77 -24.33
N GLY A 267 -21.35 5.15 -23.65
CA GLY A 267 -21.45 5.81 -22.33
C GLY A 267 -21.69 4.86 -21.15
N LEU A 268 -21.90 3.55 -21.37
CA LEU A 268 -21.95 2.53 -20.34
C LEU A 268 -20.64 1.75 -20.32
N GLN A 269 -20.01 1.66 -19.15
CA GLN A 269 -18.89 0.76 -18.87
C GLN A 269 -19.30 -0.17 -17.74
N ALA A 270 -19.21 -1.47 -17.97
CA ALA A 270 -19.44 -2.51 -16.99
C ALA A 270 -18.13 -3.28 -16.76
N GLU A 271 -17.80 -3.49 -15.50
CA GLU A 271 -16.61 -4.23 -15.07
C GLU A 271 -17.03 -5.34 -14.11
N LEU A 272 -16.46 -6.52 -14.27
CA LEU A 272 -16.56 -7.63 -13.34
C LEU A 272 -15.16 -8.10 -13.00
N SER A 273 -14.86 -8.27 -11.74
CA SER A 273 -13.58 -8.82 -11.31
C SER A 273 -13.75 -9.86 -10.21
N TRP A 274 -12.88 -10.85 -10.25
CA TRP A 274 -12.69 -11.84 -9.22
C TRP A 274 -11.19 -11.91 -8.89
N ASN A 275 -10.87 -11.87 -7.60
CA ASN A 275 -9.51 -12.03 -7.11
C ASN A 275 -9.50 -13.09 -6.03
N ARG A 276 -8.47 -13.94 -6.04
CA ARG A 276 -8.20 -14.92 -5.00
C ARG A 276 -6.75 -14.79 -4.55
N PHE A 277 -6.57 -14.46 -3.30
CA PHE A 277 -5.30 -14.45 -2.59
C PHE A 277 -5.21 -15.69 -1.70
N ASN A 278 -4.16 -16.49 -1.83
CA ASN A 278 -3.94 -17.67 -1.01
C ASN A 278 -2.48 -17.65 -0.54
N SER A 279 -2.27 -17.65 0.78
CA SER A 279 -0.94 -17.57 1.38
C SER A 279 -0.84 -18.48 2.62
N ARG A 280 0.32 -19.12 2.76
CA ARG A 280 0.68 -19.89 3.96
C ARG A 280 2.07 -19.47 4.42
N PRO A 281 2.18 -18.41 5.25
CA PRO A 281 3.42 -18.01 5.88
C PRO A 281 3.68 -18.85 7.13
N GLY A 282 4.89 -19.37 7.28
CA GLY A 282 5.41 -19.85 8.55
C GLY A 282 5.69 -18.66 9.48
N ILE A 283 5.47 -18.83 10.78
CA ILE A 283 5.75 -17.82 11.81
C ILE A 283 7.07 -18.20 12.49
N LEU A 284 7.88 -17.20 12.82
CA LEU A 284 9.21 -17.37 13.42
C LEU A 284 9.16 -18.26 14.66
N ALA A 285 9.88 -19.38 14.61
CA ALA A 285 9.84 -20.38 15.69
C ALA A 285 10.43 -19.86 17.01
N SER A 286 11.47 -19.02 16.95
CA SER A 286 12.12 -18.47 18.15
C SER A 286 11.25 -17.48 18.95
N SER A 287 10.10 -17.06 18.43
CA SER A 287 9.15 -16.21 19.16
C SER A 287 8.18 -17.00 20.04
N HIS A 288 8.10 -18.32 19.88
CA HIS A 288 7.19 -19.20 20.63
C HIS A 288 7.98 -20.02 21.65
N ILE A 289 7.90 -19.61 22.89
CA ILE A 289 8.75 -20.11 23.99
C ILE A 289 7.88 -20.84 25.01
N GLY A 290 8.38 -21.99 25.47
CA GLY A 290 7.61 -22.93 26.29
C GLY A 290 7.44 -22.54 27.76
N ASN A 291 8.36 -21.78 28.35
CA ASN A 291 8.33 -21.42 29.76
C ASN A 291 8.90 -19.99 30.02
N LEU A 292 8.65 -19.49 31.23
CA LEU A 292 9.03 -18.12 31.61
C LEU A 292 10.54 -17.91 31.71
N ASN A 293 11.31 -18.93 32.12
CA ASN A 293 12.75 -18.79 32.23
C ASN A 293 13.40 -18.66 30.86
N ASP A 294 13.02 -19.51 29.91
CA ASP A 294 13.49 -19.42 28.53
C ASP A 294 13.04 -18.12 27.84
N LEU A 295 11.83 -17.61 28.18
CA LEU A 295 11.36 -16.31 27.65
C LEU A 295 12.22 -15.16 28.17
N ASN A 296 12.50 -15.12 29.47
CA ASN A 296 13.35 -14.11 30.07
C ASN A 296 14.78 -14.19 29.52
N GLU A 297 15.31 -15.41 29.31
CA GLU A 297 16.58 -15.63 28.67
C GLU A 297 16.58 -15.11 27.23
N ALA A 298 15.58 -15.44 26.42
CA ALA A 298 15.47 -15.00 25.03
C ALA A 298 15.36 -13.47 24.89
N LEU A 299 14.65 -12.79 25.79
CA LEU A 299 14.54 -11.33 25.83
C LEU A 299 15.89 -10.64 26.11
N ASN A 300 16.81 -11.32 26.85
CA ASN A 300 18.12 -10.81 27.22
C ASN A 300 19.24 -11.24 26.26
N HIS A 301 18.98 -12.16 25.32
CA HIS A 301 19.98 -12.63 24.36
C HIS A 301 19.91 -11.91 23.02
N ASN A 302 21.08 -11.71 22.40
CA ASN A 302 21.19 -11.07 21.08
C ASN A 302 20.89 -12.01 19.90
N LYS A 303 20.76 -13.34 20.14
CA LYS A 303 20.49 -14.37 19.14
C LYS A 303 19.56 -15.41 19.71
N PRO A 304 18.80 -16.12 18.88
CA PRO A 304 18.05 -17.30 19.33
C PRO A 304 19.01 -18.36 19.90
N THR A 305 18.57 -19.01 20.98
CA THR A 305 19.33 -20.09 21.62
C THR A 305 19.30 -21.39 20.82
N VAL A 306 18.28 -21.55 19.96
CA VAL A 306 18.07 -22.73 19.13
C VAL A 306 18.56 -22.48 17.70
N ASN A 307 19.41 -23.36 17.18
CA ASN A 307 19.83 -23.35 15.79
C ASN A 307 18.85 -24.16 14.93
N TYR A 308 18.33 -23.54 13.88
CA TYR A 308 17.40 -24.16 12.94
C TYR A 308 18.08 -24.52 11.63
N PRO A 309 17.80 -25.70 11.03
CA PRO A 309 18.27 -26.01 9.68
C PRO A 309 17.43 -25.28 8.63
N PHE A 310 18.02 -25.07 7.45
CA PHE A 310 17.28 -24.60 6.28
C PHE A 310 16.23 -25.64 5.84
N THR A 311 15.01 -25.17 5.54
CA THR A 311 13.93 -26.04 5.05
C THR A 311 12.89 -25.27 4.25
N TYR A 312 12.23 -25.96 3.29
CA TYR A 312 11.01 -25.48 2.63
C TYR A 312 9.73 -25.94 3.32
N ALA A 313 9.85 -26.77 4.36
CA ALA A 313 8.70 -27.22 5.12
C ALA A 313 8.15 -26.09 5.99
N ILE A 314 6.86 -25.86 5.90
CA ILE A 314 6.12 -24.93 6.75
C ILE A 314 5.56 -25.77 7.90
N LYS A 315 6.14 -25.60 9.09
CA LYS A 315 5.71 -26.26 10.29
C LYS A 315 4.91 -25.30 11.18
N ARG A 316 4.29 -25.81 12.24
CA ARG A 316 3.69 -24.95 13.28
C ARG A 316 4.80 -24.12 13.99
N PRO A 317 4.52 -22.83 14.30
CA PRO A 317 3.30 -22.08 14.03
C PRO A 317 3.24 -21.55 12.59
N TYR A 318 2.04 -21.47 12.01
CA TYR A 318 1.80 -20.87 10.68
C TYR A 318 0.37 -20.35 10.54
N GLN A 319 0.14 -19.50 9.56
CA GLN A 319 -1.19 -19.09 9.12
C GLN A 319 -1.54 -19.75 7.78
N ASP A 320 -2.84 -19.97 7.53
CA ASP A 320 -3.39 -20.39 6.24
C ASP A 320 -4.51 -19.44 5.86
N ILE A 321 -4.30 -18.65 4.80
CA ILE A 321 -5.13 -17.51 4.45
C ILE A 321 -5.70 -17.72 3.05
N ILE A 322 -7.01 -17.62 2.92
CA ILE A 322 -7.71 -17.55 1.63
C ILE A 322 -8.63 -16.36 1.67
N HIS A 323 -8.38 -15.38 0.79
CA HIS A 323 -9.24 -14.22 0.62
C HIS A 323 -9.74 -14.16 -0.82
N GLN A 324 -11.05 -14.11 -1.01
CA GLN A 324 -11.69 -13.98 -2.31
C GLN A 324 -12.50 -12.69 -2.35
N THR A 325 -12.43 -12.00 -3.48
CA THR A 325 -13.19 -10.77 -3.73
C THR A 325 -13.88 -10.87 -5.06
N PHE A 326 -15.20 -10.68 -5.07
CA PHE A 326 -16.03 -10.49 -6.26
C PHE A 326 -16.47 -9.04 -6.33
N GLN A 327 -16.30 -8.39 -7.47
CA GLN A 327 -16.67 -7.00 -7.65
C GLN A 327 -17.38 -6.80 -8.98
N GLY A 328 -18.51 -6.08 -8.94
CA GLY A 328 -19.20 -5.56 -10.09
C GLY A 328 -19.22 -4.03 -10.04
N LYS A 329 -18.86 -3.36 -11.14
CA LYS A 329 -18.85 -1.90 -11.24
C LYS A 329 -19.49 -1.45 -12.55
N LEU A 330 -20.46 -0.53 -12.45
CA LEU A 330 -21.13 0.09 -13.57
C LEU A 330 -20.83 1.59 -13.56
N THR A 331 -20.38 2.11 -14.68
CA THR A 331 -20.21 3.55 -14.90
C THR A 331 -21.07 3.96 -16.07
N TYR A 332 -22.01 4.87 -15.83
CA TYR A 332 -22.93 5.38 -16.84
C TYR A 332 -22.77 6.87 -17.03
N ALA A 333 -22.41 7.30 -18.24
CA ALA A 333 -22.32 8.70 -18.61
C ALA A 333 -23.74 9.24 -18.89
N LEU A 334 -24.22 10.14 -18.03
CA LEU A 334 -25.50 10.84 -18.21
C LEU A 334 -25.39 11.89 -19.32
N LYS A 335 -24.29 12.66 -19.32
CA LYS A 335 -23.89 13.68 -20.30
C LYS A 335 -22.38 13.70 -20.38
N THR A 336 -21.81 14.47 -21.28
CA THR A 336 -20.35 14.56 -21.50
C THR A 336 -19.53 14.88 -20.25
N LYS A 337 -20.14 15.53 -19.24
CA LYS A 337 -19.47 15.99 -18.01
C LYS A 337 -20.08 15.43 -16.71
N SER A 338 -20.97 14.44 -16.81
CA SER A 338 -21.66 13.84 -15.66
C SER A 338 -21.78 12.34 -15.81
N HIS A 339 -21.47 11.60 -14.76
CA HIS A 339 -21.62 10.14 -14.73
C HIS A 339 -22.01 9.61 -13.36
N ILE A 340 -22.65 8.46 -13.36
CA ILE A 340 -22.98 7.70 -12.16
C ILE A 340 -22.08 6.45 -12.13
N VAL A 341 -21.56 6.15 -10.97
CA VAL A 341 -20.81 4.92 -10.70
C VAL A 341 -21.57 4.14 -9.64
N LEU A 342 -21.87 2.88 -9.91
CA LEU A 342 -22.42 1.92 -8.96
C LEU A 342 -21.42 0.79 -8.82
N GLN A 343 -21.07 0.42 -7.60
CA GLN A 343 -20.11 -0.64 -7.31
C GLN A 343 -20.64 -1.53 -6.18
N TYR A 344 -20.66 -2.84 -6.43
CA TYR A 344 -20.92 -3.86 -5.43
C TYR A 344 -19.68 -4.72 -5.25
N THR A 345 -19.37 -5.07 -4.01
CA THR A 345 -18.25 -5.94 -3.66
C THR A 345 -18.68 -6.95 -2.61
N HIS A 346 -18.39 -8.22 -2.87
CA HIS A 346 -18.49 -9.33 -1.91
C HIS A 346 -17.10 -9.86 -1.60
N GLN A 347 -16.79 -10.06 -0.32
CA GLN A 347 -15.51 -10.58 0.13
C GLN A 347 -15.73 -11.73 1.11
N ASP A 348 -14.92 -12.77 0.95
CA ASP A 348 -14.84 -13.95 1.80
C ASP A 348 -13.37 -14.13 2.23
N ASN A 349 -13.08 -13.83 3.49
CA ASN A 349 -11.75 -13.94 4.08
C ASN A 349 -11.75 -15.05 5.13
N ASN A 350 -11.12 -16.17 4.80
CA ASN A 350 -10.92 -17.30 5.71
C ASN A 350 -9.45 -17.33 6.16
N ARG A 351 -9.24 -17.15 7.46
CA ARG A 351 -7.90 -17.21 8.08
C ARG A 351 -7.87 -18.26 9.18
N LYS A 352 -6.94 -19.18 9.06
CA LYS A 352 -6.66 -20.21 10.05
C LYS A 352 -5.29 -19.99 10.66
N GLU A 353 -5.20 -20.08 11.97
CA GLU A 353 -3.94 -19.98 12.70
C GLU A 353 -3.67 -21.28 13.44
N TYR A 354 -2.42 -21.70 13.39
CA TYR A 354 -1.94 -22.94 13.98
C TYR A 354 -0.83 -22.61 14.95
N ASP A 355 -1.02 -22.97 16.24
CA ASP A 355 -0.07 -22.73 17.33
C ASP A 355 1.20 -23.60 17.17
N ALA A 356 2.27 -23.20 17.85
CA ALA A 356 3.51 -23.95 17.93
C ALA A 356 3.30 -25.34 18.57
N GLN A 357 2.42 -25.43 19.55
CA GLN A 357 2.10 -26.68 20.23
C GLN A 357 0.89 -27.36 19.59
N THR A 358 1.01 -28.67 19.37
CA THR A 358 -0.14 -29.51 19.02
C THR A 358 -0.97 -29.82 20.29
N PRO A 359 -2.32 -29.75 20.20
CA PRO A 359 -3.17 -30.17 21.29
C PRO A 359 -2.82 -31.61 21.73
N PHE A 360 -2.81 -31.88 23.05
CA PHE A 360 -2.60 -33.19 23.59
C PHE A 360 -3.63 -34.20 23.07
N SER A 361 -3.26 -35.01 22.11
CA SER A 361 -4.08 -36.12 21.61
C SER A 361 -3.30 -37.00 20.65
N ASP A 362 -3.42 -38.29 20.84
CA ASP A 362 -2.83 -39.38 20.05
C ASP A 362 -3.44 -39.53 18.63
N SER A 363 -4.42 -38.73 18.24
CA SER A 363 -5.01 -38.82 16.89
C SER A 363 -4.32 -37.87 15.91
N LEU A 364 -3.79 -38.41 14.83
CA LEU A 364 -3.25 -37.68 13.66
C LEU A 364 -4.21 -36.62 13.12
N GLU A 365 -5.52 -36.76 13.31
CA GLU A 365 -6.56 -35.82 12.87
C GLU A 365 -6.54 -34.50 13.64
N ARG A 366 -6.17 -34.48 14.93
CA ARG A 366 -6.16 -33.23 15.71
C ARG A 366 -4.97 -32.33 15.40
N GLY A 367 -3.87 -32.85 14.89
CA GLY A 367 -2.78 -32.03 14.37
C GLY A 367 -3.15 -31.17 13.14
N ALA A 368 -4.21 -31.56 12.44
CA ALA A 368 -4.74 -30.84 11.29
C ALA A 368 -5.76 -29.72 11.65
N VAL A 369 -6.23 -29.68 12.92
CA VAL A 369 -7.21 -28.67 13.35
C VAL A 369 -6.51 -27.36 13.67
N ALA A 370 -7.05 -26.25 13.13
CA ALA A 370 -6.59 -24.90 13.43
C ALA A 370 -6.97 -24.51 14.87
N ASP A 371 -6.08 -23.81 15.56
CA ASP A 371 -6.32 -23.27 16.90
C ASP A 371 -7.29 -22.08 16.84
N LEU A 372 -7.15 -21.23 15.81
CA LEU A 372 -8.08 -20.16 15.47
C LEU A 372 -8.52 -20.31 14.02
N ASN A 373 -9.81 -20.14 13.74
CA ASN A 373 -10.38 -20.21 12.40
C ASN A 373 -11.42 -19.10 12.23
N PHE A 374 -11.01 -18.00 11.63
CA PHE A 374 -11.82 -16.82 11.38
C PHE A 374 -12.40 -16.86 9.96
N LEU A 375 -13.71 -16.63 9.84
CA LEU A 375 -14.36 -16.38 8.58
C LEU A 375 -15.01 -15.00 8.65
N LEU A 376 -14.50 -14.07 7.86
CA LEU A 376 -15.05 -12.72 7.71
C LEU A 376 -15.69 -12.60 6.33
N ILE A 377 -17.01 -12.35 6.31
CA ILE A 377 -17.77 -12.06 5.11
C ILE A 377 -18.11 -10.57 5.12
N THR A 378 -17.86 -9.89 4.01
CA THR A 378 -18.11 -8.45 3.86
C THR A 378 -18.82 -8.19 2.55
N ASP A 379 -19.94 -7.46 2.60
CA ASP A 379 -20.67 -6.96 1.44
C ASP A 379 -20.67 -5.43 1.46
N GLN A 380 -20.36 -4.81 0.34
CA GLN A 380 -20.29 -3.35 0.19
C GLN A 380 -21.01 -2.92 -1.08
N LEU A 381 -21.88 -1.92 -0.96
CA LEU A 381 -22.52 -1.25 -2.08
C LEU A 381 -22.20 0.24 -2.03
N GLN A 382 -21.67 0.78 -3.12
CA GLN A 382 -21.32 2.19 -3.24
C GLN A 382 -21.98 2.78 -4.48
N SER A 383 -22.54 3.97 -4.34
CA SER A 383 -23.11 4.75 -5.45
C SER A 383 -22.50 6.14 -5.43
N ARG A 384 -22.07 6.65 -6.58
CA ARG A 384 -21.46 7.97 -6.71
C ARG A 384 -22.02 8.67 -7.95
N TRP A 385 -22.47 9.90 -7.77
CA TRP A 385 -22.75 10.82 -8.85
C TRP A 385 -21.66 11.86 -8.95
N ILE A 386 -21.09 11.99 -10.13
CA ILE A 386 -19.89 12.77 -10.43
C ILE A 386 -20.23 13.75 -11.52
N LEU A 387 -19.96 15.04 -11.26
CA LEU A 387 -20.16 16.15 -12.18
C LEU A 387 -18.84 16.90 -12.33
N GLN A 388 -18.41 17.13 -13.57
CA GLN A 388 -17.17 17.84 -13.88
C GLN A 388 -17.47 18.99 -14.84
N HIS A 389 -17.34 20.23 -14.39
CA HIS A 389 -17.33 21.43 -15.18
C HIS A 389 -15.98 22.15 -15.08
N GLU A 390 -15.69 23.05 -15.99
CA GLU A 390 -14.43 23.81 -16.01
C GLU A 390 -14.17 24.60 -14.73
N LYS A 391 -15.24 25.17 -14.16
CA LYS A 391 -15.15 26.01 -12.96
C LYS A 391 -15.61 25.32 -11.68
N HIS A 392 -16.24 24.14 -11.78
CA HIS A 392 -16.82 23.45 -10.63
C HIS A 392 -16.86 21.95 -10.86
N SER A 393 -16.47 21.19 -9.86
CA SER A 393 -16.67 19.74 -9.82
C SER A 393 -17.39 19.33 -8.54
N SER A 394 -18.26 18.33 -8.66
CA SER A 394 -19.07 17.81 -7.56
C SER A 394 -19.06 16.29 -7.56
N GLU A 395 -18.93 15.71 -6.37
CA GLU A 395 -19.16 14.29 -6.15
C GLU A 395 -20.07 14.11 -4.95
N ILE A 396 -21.17 13.40 -5.15
CA ILE A 396 -22.09 12.98 -4.09
C ILE A 396 -22.12 11.46 -4.07
N GLY A 397 -21.99 10.87 -2.90
CA GLY A 397 -21.94 9.42 -2.80
C GLY A 397 -22.63 8.86 -1.57
N PHE A 398 -23.04 7.60 -1.70
CA PHE A 398 -23.64 6.78 -0.67
C PHE A 398 -22.88 5.45 -0.58
N ALA A 399 -22.72 4.94 0.62
CA ALA A 399 -22.08 3.67 0.91
C ALA A 399 -22.90 2.90 1.93
N LEU A 400 -23.09 1.60 1.64
CA LEU A 400 -23.70 0.64 2.55
C LEU A 400 -22.71 -0.52 2.72
N GLY A 401 -22.56 -1.00 3.94
CA GLY A 401 -21.73 -2.14 4.25
C GLY A 401 -22.37 -3.08 5.23
N THR A 402 -22.11 -4.37 5.05
CA THR A 402 -22.38 -5.39 6.06
C THR A 402 -21.15 -6.22 6.28
N GLN A 403 -20.91 -6.61 7.52
CA GLN A 403 -19.78 -7.46 7.87
C GLN A 403 -20.22 -8.49 8.90
N GLY A 404 -19.88 -9.74 8.67
CA GLY A 404 -20.14 -10.82 9.59
C GLY A 404 -18.89 -11.64 9.85
N GLN A 405 -18.53 -11.79 11.10
CA GLN A 405 -17.48 -12.72 11.51
C GLN A 405 -18.06 -13.89 12.25
N GLY A 406 -17.74 -15.09 11.75
CA GLY A 406 -18.02 -16.35 12.41
C GLY A 406 -16.72 -17.06 12.77
N PHE A 407 -16.61 -17.52 14.02
CA PHE A 407 -15.57 -18.45 14.42
C PHE A 407 -15.99 -19.87 14.06
N ARG A 408 -15.20 -20.55 13.25
CA ARG A 408 -15.40 -21.95 12.86
C ARG A 408 -14.28 -22.79 13.43
N GLY A 409 -14.46 -23.36 14.60
CA GLY A 409 -13.43 -24.22 15.17
C GLY A 409 -13.87 -24.95 16.42
N THR A 410 -13.14 -25.98 16.76
CA THR A 410 -13.25 -26.75 18.01
C THR A 410 -12.44 -26.12 19.14
N GLY A 411 -11.78 -24.97 18.89
CA GLY A 411 -10.94 -24.26 19.85
C GLY A 411 -11.71 -23.88 21.11
N TYR A 412 -11.14 -24.20 22.26
CA TYR A 412 -11.75 -23.95 23.57
C TYR A 412 -11.89 -22.47 23.94
N ARG A 413 -11.18 -21.57 23.23
CA ARG A 413 -11.22 -20.12 23.47
C ARG A 413 -11.09 -19.36 22.17
N SER A 414 -12.05 -18.47 21.92
CA SER A 414 -11.96 -17.46 20.88
C SER A 414 -11.18 -16.26 21.40
N LEU A 415 -10.21 -15.75 20.64
CA LEU A 415 -9.49 -14.50 20.94
C LEU A 415 -10.46 -13.31 20.99
N VAL A 416 -11.46 -13.31 20.11
CA VAL A 416 -12.50 -12.28 19.99
C VAL A 416 -13.87 -12.91 19.82
N PRO A 417 -14.97 -12.25 20.23
CA PRO A 417 -16.33 -12.73 20.01
C PRO A 417 -16.70 -12.75 18.52
N ASN A 418 -17.68 -13.57 18.15
CA ASN A 418 -18.35 -13.41 16.85
C ASN A 418 -19.07 -12.06 16.82
N PHE A 419 -19.20 -11.47 15.62
CA PHE A 419 -19.91 -10.20 15.48
C PHE A 419 -20.61 -10.05 14.14
N ARG A 420 -21.58 -9.13 14.10
CA ARG A 420 -22.16 -8.56 12.89
C ARG A 420 -22.10 -7.05 12.97
N SER A 421 -21.77 -6.40 11.86
CA SER A 421 -21.82 -4.96 11.77
C SER A 421 -22.53 -4.50 10.50
N TYR A 422 -23.14 -3.32 10.60
CA TYR A 422 -23.76 -2.61 9.50
C TYR A 422 -23.23 -1.20 9.49
N ASP A 423 -22.88 -0.71 8.33
CA ASP A 423 -22.40 0.66 8.13
C ASP A 423 -23.16 1.35 6.99
N LEU A 424 -23.44 2.64 7.21
CA LEU A 424 -24.08 3.53 6.26
C LEU A 424 -23.31 4.83 6.23
N GLY A 425 -23.01 5.32 5.03
CA GLY A 425 -22.32 6.60 4.84
C GLY A 425 -22.90 7.40 3.69
N ALA A 426 -22.97 8.71 3.87
CA ALA A 426 -23.34 9.66 2.81
C ALA A 426 -22.38 10.84 2.81
N TYR A 427 -21.95 11.29 1.63
CA TYR A 427 -21.00 12.39 1.51
C TYR A 427 -21.25 13.29 0.31
N SER A 428 -20.75 14.51 0.41
CA SER A 428 -20.65 15.46 -0.68
C SER A 428 -19.27 16.11 -0.69
N ILE A 429 -18.65 16.17 -1.85
CA ILE A 429 -17.37 16.85 -2.10
C ILE A 429 -17.60 17.84 -3.23
N GLN A 430 -17.22 19.10 -3.02
CA GLN A 430 -17.37 20.19 -3.97
C GLN A 430 -16.01 20.83 -4.19
N ALA A 431 -15.66 21.13 -5.43
CA ALA A 431 -14.46 21.88 -5.75
C ALA A 431 -14.75 23.01 -6.75
N ILE A 432 -14.12 24.16 -6.52
CA ILE A 432 -14.21 25.35 -7.37
C ILE A 432 -12.84 25.62 -7.96
N HIS A 433 -12.80 25.81 -9.28
CA HIS A 433 -11.57 26.06 -10.02
C HIS A 433 -11.53 27.53 -10.47
N ILE A 434 -10.58 28.31 -9.92
CA ILE A 434 -10.41 29.74 -10.20
C ILE A 434 -9.01 29.95 -10.77
N LYS A 435 -8.87 29.91 -12.08
CA LYS A 435 -7.57 30.02 -12.78
C LYS A 435 -6.56 28.97 -12.21
N GLN A 436 -5.57 29.42 -11.48
CA GLN A 436 -4.50 28.61 -10.88
C GLN A 436 -4.85 28.05 -9.50
N LEU A 437 -5.95 28.51 -8.88
CA LEU A 437 -6.40 28.11 -7.57
C LEU A 437 -7.59 27.16 -7.69
N THR A 438 -7.50 26.02 -7.01
CA THR A 438 -8.63 25.12 -6.76
C THR A 438 -8.89 25.09 -5.27
N ILE A 439 -10.14 25.29 -4.85
CA ILE A 439 -10.58 25.13 -3.47
C ILE A 439 -11.55 23.96 -3.45
N ASP A 440 -11.33 23.00 -2.58
CA ASP A 440 -12.24 21.88 -2.37
C ASP A 440 -12.70 21.81 -0.91
N ALA A 441 -13.94 21.39 -0.72
CA ALA A 441 -14.53 21.18 0.60
C ALA A 441 -15.49 20.00 0.53
N GLY A 442 -15.64 19.29 1.64
CA GLY A 442 -16.56 18.17 1.72
C GLY A 442 -16.99 17.84 3.14
N ALA A 443 -18.12 17.17 3.22
CA ALA A 443 -18.69 16.65 4.45
C ALA A 443 -19.18 15.23 4.23
N ARG A 444 -19.09 14.41 5.28
CA ARG A 444 -19.57 13.05 5.31
C ARG A 444 -20.19 12.73 6.67
N TYR A 445 -21.29 12.01 6.65
CA TYR A 445 -21.89 11.40 7.83
C TYR A 445 -21.81 9.89 7.72
N ASP A 446 -21.36 9.24 8.78
CA ASP A 446 -21.32 7.78 8.89
C ASP A 446 -22.09 7.32 10.14
N TYR A 447 -22.80 6.19 10.00
CA TYR A 447 -23.43 5.45 11.07
C TYR A 447 -22.97 4.00 11.01
N LYS A 448 -22.57 3.41 12.13
CA LYS A 448 -22.12 2.03 12.24
C LYS A 448 -22.68 1.36 13.47
N THR A 449 -23.17 0.12 13.32
CA THR A 449 -23.54 -0.74 14.43
C THR A 449 -22.62 -1.95 14.50
N ILE A 450 -22.34 -2.43 15.69
CA ILE A 450 -21.60 -3.67 15.94
C ILE A 450 -22.33 -4.47 17.00
N ASN A 451 -22.79 -5.67 16.64
CA ASN A 451 -23.43 -6.64 17.53
C ASN A 451 -22.44 -7.78 17.78
N THR A 452 -22.01 -7.98 19.01
CA THR A 452 -21.10 -9.06 19.39
C THR A 452 -21.83 -10.18 20.13
N PHE A 453 -21.37 -11.42 19.90
CA PHE A 453 -21.95 -12.64 20.44
C PHE A 453 -20.84 -13.46 21.11
N GLN A 454 -20.78 -13.41 22.44
CA GLN A 454 -19.77 -14.10 23.23
C GLN A 454 -20.39 -15.17 24.11
N ARG A 455 -19.88 -16.40 24.01
CA ARG A 455 -20.30 -17.46 24.91
C ARG A 455 -19.69 -17.25 26.30
N ASN A 456 -20.53 -17.10 27.30
CA ASN A 456 -20.13 -17.02 28.68
C ASN A 456 -19.63 -18.40 29.16
N PRO A 457 -18.40 -18.55 29.65
CA PRO A 457 -17.83 -19.84 30.00
C PRO A 457 -18.46 -20.50 31.24
N ILE A 458 -19.14 -19.72 32.08
CA ILE A 458 -19.78 -20.19 33.32
C ILE A 458 -21.27 -20.54 33.05
N SER A 459 -22.03 -19.59 32.54
CA SER A 459 -23.46 -19.78 32.30
C SER A 459 -23.78 -20.53 31.00
N LEU A 460 -22.81 -20.72 30.12
CA LEU A 460 -22.91 -21.28 28.76
C LEU A 460 -23.89 -20.55 27.84
N LYS A 461 -24.46 -19.43 28.30
CA LYS A 461 -25.33 -18.56 27.49
C LYS A 461 -24.50 -17.67 26.57
N ILE A 462 -25.17 -17.13 25.54
CA ILE A 462 -24.57 -16.13 24.65
C ILE A 462 -24.87 -14.76 25.23
N ASP A 463 -23.83 -14.03 25.58
CA ASP A 463 -23.90 -12.63 25.98
C ASP A 463 -23.87 -11.79 24.69
N GLU A 464 -24.92 -11.02 24.45
CA GLU A 464 -25.04 -10.12 23.31
C GLU A 464 -24.79 -8.69 23.74
N ARG A 465 -24.02 -7.94 22.93
CA ARG A 465 -23.82 -6.51 23.12
C ARG A 465 -24.03 -5.79 21.81
N ASN A 466 -24.89 -4.78 21.82
CA ASN A 466 -25.11 -3.87 20.72
C ASN A 466 -24.39 -2.55 20.99
N MET A 467 -23.64 -2.07 20.02
CA MET A 467 -22.89 -0.81 20.06
C MET A 467 -23.21 0.00 18.81
N GLU A 468 -23.51 1.28 19.00
CA GLU A 468 -23.86 2.20 17.94
C GLU A 468 -22.88 3.37 17.91
N PHE A 469 -22.41 3.71 16.73
CA PHE A 469 -21.44 4.76 16.50
C PHE A 469 -21.87 5.65 15.35
N HIS A 470 -21.70 6.93 15.49
CA HIS A 470 -21.95 7.88 14.39
C HIS A 470 -21.03 9.10 14.51
N ALA A 471 -20.65 9.65 13.37
CA ALA A 471 -19.86 10.88 13.34
C ALA A 471 -19.92 11.60 12.01
N TRP A 472 -19.61 12.90 12.08
CA TRP A 472 -19.32 13.72 10.92
C TRP A 472 -17.81 13.79 10.66
N SER A 473 -17.44 13.68 9.39
CA SER A 473 -16.11 14.00 8.88
C SER A 473 -16.20 15.23 7.98
N PHE A 474 -15.19 16.08 8.01
CA PHE A 474 -15.11 17.29 7.20
C PHE A 474 -13.71 17.41 6.60
N ASN A 475 -13.65 18.04 5.46
CA ASN A 475 -12.40 18.41 4.83
C ASN A 475 -12.56 19.75 4.09
N ILE A 476 -11.52 20.58 4.15
CA ILE A 476 -11.37 21.76 3.33
C ILE A 476 -9.92 21.87 2.91
N GLY A 477 -9.70 22.26 1.66
CA GLY A 477 -8.36 22.43 1.17
C GLY A 477 -8.24 23.31 -0.05
N SER A 478 -7.01 23.59 -0.41
CA SER A 478 -6.66 24.38 -1.57
C SER A 478 -5.47 23.83 -2.31
N LYS A 479 -5.47 23.94 -3.63
CA LYS A 479 -4.35 23.67 -4.53
C LYS A 479 -4.08 24.93 -5.34
N LEU A 480 -2.87 25.46 -5.23
CA LEU A 480 -2.40 26.61 -5.98
C LEU A 480 -1.27 26.17 -6.93
N VAL A 481 -1.46 26.37 -8.23
CA VAL A 481 -0.41 26.17 -9.24
C VAL A 481 0.11 27.55 -9.61
N THR A 482 1.23 27.97 -9.00
CA THR A 482 1.75 29.35 -9.16
C THR A 482 2.32 29.60 -10.56
N ASN A 483 2.99 28.58 -11.10
CA ASN A 483 3.57 28.55 -12.44
C ASN A 483 3.74 27.08 -12.87
N HIS A 484 4.41 26.85 -14.00
CA HIS A 484 4.68 25.46 -14.46
C HIS A 484 5.62 24.67 -13.53
N HIS A 485 6.23 25.32 -12.54
CA HIS A 485 7.28 24.75 -11.69
C HIS A 485 6.87 24.51 -10.24
N CYS A 486 5.80 25.17 -9.77
CA CYS A 486 5.46 25.12 -8.35
C CYS A 486 3.97 24.84 -8.11
N THR A 487 3.68 23.81 -7.34
CA THR A 487 2.34 23.50 -6.85
C THR A 487 2.37 23.45 -5.33
N LEU A 488 1.51 24.27 -4.70
CA LEU A 488 1.30 24.28 -3.26
C LEU A 488 -0.09 23.73 -2.95
N LYS A 489 -0.19 22.81 -2.01
CA LYS A 489 -1.46 22.29 -1.50
C LYS A 489 -1.52 22.50 0.00
N ALA A 490 -2.70 22.84 0.51
CA ALA A 490 -2.98 22.89 1.94
C ALA A 490 -4.31 22.20 2.21
N ASN A 491 -4.38 21.42 3.27
CA ASN A 491 -5.55 20.64 3.60
C ASN A 491 -5.76 20.59 5.11
N LEU A 492 -7.01 20.77 5.55
CA LEU A 492 -7.46 20.60 6.93
C LEU A 492 -8.65 19.65 6.93
N GLY A 493 -8.55 18.57 7.69
CA GLY A 493 -9.59 17.55 7.72
C GLY A 493 -9.82 16.96 9.10
N ARG A 494 -11.06 16.54 9.33
CA ARG A 494 -11.47 15.75 10.49
C ARG A 494 -11.90 14.36 10.03
N ALA A 495 -11.27 13.34 10.60
CA ALA A 495 -11.63 11.93 10.41
C ALA A 495 -11.90 11.26 11.75
N TRP A 496 -12.49 10.07 11.71
CA TRP A 496 -12.78 9.28 12.90
C TRP A 496 -12.69 7.79 12.59
N ARG A 497 -12.59 6.96 13.64
CA ARG A 497 -12.74 5.51 13.53
C ARG A 497 -13.43 4.93 14.75
N VAL A 498 -14.04 3.76 14.53
CA VAL A 498 -14.65 2.95 15.58
C VAL A 498 -13.58 2.03 16.17
N PRO A 499 -13.57 1.78 17.50
CA PRO A 499 -12.76 0.71 18.08
C PRO A 499 -13.12 -0.64 17.45
N GLN A 500 -12.12 -1.42 17.06
CA GLN A 500 -12.34 -2.74 16.48
C GLN A 500 -12.71 -3.77 17.56
N VAL A 501 -13.38 -4.84 17.16
CA VAL A 501 -13.80 -5.90 18.09
C VAL A 501 -12.63 -6.50 18.86
N ILE A 502 -11.45 -6.62 18.23
CA ILE A 502 -10.24 -7.07 18.93
C ILE A 502 -9.76 -6.07 19.99
N GLU A 503 -9.83 -4.78 19.72
CA GLU A 503 -9.43 -3.74 20.68
C GLU A 503 -10.36 -3.72 21.91
N LEU A 504 -11.65 -4.01 21.69
CA LEU A 504 -12.66 -4.02 22.74
C LEU A 504 -12.67 -5.33 23.57
N PHE A 505 -12.44 -6.48 22.94
CA PHE A 505 -12.79 -7.76 23.54
C PHE A 505 -11.68 -8.82 23.48
N ALA A 506 -10.48 -8.51 22.97
CA ALA A 506 -9.38 -9.48 22.95
C ALA A 506 -9.13 -10.03 24.36
N ARG A 507 -9.04 -11.35 24.49
CA ARG A 507 -8.67 -12.02 25.74
C ARG A 507 -8.07 -13.39 25.46
N GLY A 508 -6.77 -13.41 25.18
CA GLY A 508 -6.12 -14.67 24.87
C GLY A 508 -4.80 -14.52 24.14
N ILE A 509 -4.27 -15.65 23.70
CA ILE A 509 -3.06 -15.73 22.90
C ILE A 509 -3.38 -15.32 21.48
N HIS A 510 -2.61 -14.38 20.95
CA HIS A 510 -2.56 -14.04 19.55
C HIS A 510 -1.37 -14.76 18.92
N GLN A 511 -1.64 -15.87 18.25
CA GLN A 511 -0.61 -16.81 17.80
C GLN A 511 0.40 -16.17 16.84
N GLY A 512 -0.10 -15.38 15.89
CA GLY A 512 0.73 -14.65 14.93
C GLY A 512 1.68 -13.63 15.56
N ALA A 513 1.36 -13.15 16.77
CA ALA A 513 2.14 -12.15 17.52
C ALA A 513 3.01 -12.76 18.62
N ALA A 514 2.81 -14.03 18.96
CA ALA A 514 3.39 -14.68 20.12
C ALA A 514 3.20 -13.85 21.42
N SER A 515 1.99 -13.32 21.63
CA SER A 515 1.64 -12.43 22.74
C SER A 515 0.28 -12.77 23.33
N TYR A 516 0.06 -12.41 24.61
CA TYR A 516 -1.24 -12.45 25.25
C TYR A 516 -1.85 -11.03 25.20
N GLU A 517 -3.05 -10.88 24.62
CA GLU A 517 -3.68 -9.59 24.39
C GLU A 517 -4.95 -9.42 25.23
N LEU A 518 -5.09 -8.21 25.81
CA LEU A 518 -6.22 -7.79 26.61
C LEU A 518 -6.90 -6.59 25.95
N GLY A 519 -8.17 -6.75 25.59
CA GLY A 519 -9.04 -5.69 25.09
C GLY A 519 -9.64 -4.89 26.26
N ASP A 520 -10.20 -3.72 25.93
CA ASP A 520 -10.93 -2.88 26.87
C ASP A 520 -12.27 -2.44 26.25
N SER A 521 -13.37 -2.94 26.80
CA SER A 521 -14.72 -2.65 26.31
C SER A 521 -15.20 -1.23 26.59
N SER A 522 -14.43 -0.42 27.31
CA SER A 522 -14.73 0.99 27.61
C SER A 522 -14.16 1.96 26.58
N LEU A 523 -13.40 1.47 25.59
CA LEU A 523 -12.78 2.31 24.55
C LEU A 523 -13.81 3.10 23.75
N ASN A 524 -13.49 4.36 23.50
CA ASN A 524 -14.29 5.28 22.72
C ASN A 524 -13.76 5.45 21.30
N THR A 525 -14.56 6.05 20.42
CA THR A 525 -14.14 6.38 19.05
C THR A 525 -12.93 7.32 19.03
N GLU A 526 -11.97 7.02 18.15
CA GLU A 526 -10.90 7.98 17.86
C GLU A 526 -11.41 9.09 16.95
N LYS A 527 -10.96 10.31 17.21
CA LYS A 527 -11.26 11.49 16.39
C LYS A 527 -9.96 12.23 16.09
N ALA A 528 -9.63 12.37 14.84
CA ALA A 528 -8.42 13.04 14.36
C ALA A 528 -8.75 14.38 13.72
N LEU A 529 -7.98 15.41 14.05
CA LEU A 529 -7.88 16.66 13.30
C LEU A 529 -6.51 16.70 12.66
N SER A 530 -6.47 16.82 11.34
CA SER A 530 -5.24 16.75 10.56
C SER A 530 -5.08 18.00 9.69
N ALA A 531 -3.89 18.61 9.75
CA ALA A 531 -3.48 19.68 8.85
C ALA A 531 -2.26 19.22 8.06
N THR A 532 -2.27 19.46 6.74
CA THR A 532 -1.15 19.13 5.84
C THR A 532 -0.84 20.28 4.91
N ILE A 533 0.45 20.50 4.64
CA ILE A 533 0.95 21.38 3.59
C ILE A 533 1.85 20.53 2.71
N ASP A 534 1.64 20.62 1.40
CA ASP A 534 2.36 19.83 0.41
C ASP A 534 2.90 20.78 -0.67
N LEU A 535 4.22 20.73 -0.89
CA LEU A 535 4.92 21.54 -1.86
C LEU A 535 5.55 20.62 -2.91
N ASN A 536 5.24 20.87 -4.17
CA ASN A 536 5.94 20.29 -5.32
C ASN A 536 6.63 21.40 -6.09
N TYR A 537 7.93 21.28 -6.28
CA TYR A 537 8.74 22.22 -7.03
C TYR A 537 9.61 21.50 -8.04
N ASP A 538 9.41 21.81 -9.32
CA ASP A 538 10.10 21.19 -10.45
C ASP A 538 10.79 22.28 -11.27
N TYR A 539 12.12 22.36 -11.20
CA TYR A 539 12.87 23.36 -11.96
C TYR A 539 14.22 22.83 -12.44
N HIS A 540 14.39 22.75 -13.75
CA HIS A 540 15.61 22.28 -14.41
C HIS A 540 16.07 20.91 -13.88
N ILE A 541 17.17 20.89 -13.12
CA ILE A 541 17.78 19.68 -12.55
C ILE A 541 17.19 19.28 -11.19
N LEU A 542 16.42 20.16 -10.55
CA LEU A 542 15.95 20.01 -9.16
C LEU A 542 14.45 19.68 -9.12
N HIS A 543 14.12 18.63 -8.43
CA HIS A 543 12.77 18.27 -8.07
C HIS A 543 12.68 18.16 -6.55
N VAL A 544 11.71 18.85 -5.95
CA VAL A 544 11.46 18.84 -4.52
C VAL A 544 9.99 18.52 -4.28
N HIS A 545 9.73 17.49 -3.50
CA HIS A 545 8.44 17.23 -2.93
C HIS A 545 8.55 17.22 -1.41
N THR A 546 7.76 18.03 -0.73
CA THR A 546 7.78 18.10 0.73
C THR A 546 6.35 18.10 1.26
N THR A 547 6.08 17.22 2.21
CA THR A 547 4.82 17.19 2.96
C THR A 547 5.12 17.50 4.42
N ILE A 548 4.52 18.55 4.98
CA ILE A 548 4.53 18.87 6.41
C ILE A 548 3.15 18.56 6.95
N TYR A 549 3.07 17.86 8.08
CA TYR A 549 1.79 17.49 8.66
C TYR A 549 1.78 17.63 10.19
N HIS A 550 0.59 17.93 10.69
CA HIS A 550 0.28 17.92 12.12
C HIS A 550 -1.07 17.26 12.33
N GLN A 551 -1.13 16.30 13.24
CA GLN A 551 -2.37 15.61 13.61
C GLN A 551 -2.53 15.58 15.12
N TYR A 552 -3.73 15.93 15.57
CA TYR A 552 -4.21 15.71 16.93
C TYR A 552 -5.26 14.61 16.92
N ILE A 553 -5.04 13.56 17.71
CA ILE A 553 -5.97 12.41 17.80
C ILE A 553 -6.44 12.28 19.24
N SER A 554 -7.72 12.53 19.49
CA SER A 554 -8.34 12.22 20.76
C SER A 554 -8.72 10.74 20.83
N ASN A 555 -8.56 10.15 22.02
CA ASN A 555 -8.84 8.74 22.28
C ASN A 555 -8.01 7.79 21.40
N TYR A 556 -6.75 8.11 21.12
CA TYR A 556 -5.85 7.24 20.36
C TYR A 556 -5.69 5.88 21.05
N ILE A 557 -6.07 4.80 20.38
CA ILE A 557 -6.02 3.44 20.91
C ILE A 557 -4.67 2.81 20.54
N TYR A 558 -3.93 2.32 21.51
CA TYR A 558 -2.66 1.64 21.27
C TYR A 558 -2.52 0.38 22.12
N LEU A 559 -1.72 -0.55 21.66
CA LEU A 559 -1.43 -1.79 22.35
C LEU A 559 -0.18 -1.60 23.21
N ARG A 560 -0.40 -1.44 24.53
CA ARG A 560 0.65 -1.15 25.51
C ARG A 560 1.30 -2.43 26.02
N PRO A 561 2.65 -2.54 26.07
CA PRO A 561 3.36 -3.57 26.82
C PRO A 561 3.07 -3.44 28.31
N MET A 562 2.69 -4.53 28.97
CA MET A 562 2.34 -4.53 30.39
C MET A 562 3.52 -4.88 31.31
N LEU A 563 4.69 -5.14 30.71
CA LEU A 563 5.97 -5.42 31.36
C LEU A 563 5.95 -6.65 32.30
N TYR A 564 5.00 -7.55 32.09
CA TYR A 564 4.98 -8.88 32.72
C TYR A 564 4.64 -9.95 31.69
N ASN A 565 5.04 -11.15 32.00
CA ASN A 565 4.82 -12.33 31.17
C ASN A 565 3.81 -13.26 31.86
N ILE A 566 3.05 -14.03 31.08
CA ILE A 566 2.11 -15.04 31.58
C ILE A 566 2.53 -16.42 31.10
N GLN A 567 2.44 -17.42 32.03
CA GLN A 567 2.63 -18.82 31.71
C GLN A 567 1.26 -19.46 31.47
N LEU A 568 1.09 -20.08 30.32
CA LEU A 568 -0.07 -20.88 29.95
C LEU A 568 0.38 -22.27 29.51
N ILE A 569 -0.58 -23.17 29.31
CA ILE A 569 -0.28 -24.53 28.80
C ILE A 569 0.42 -24.47 27.42
N GLN A 570 0.09 -23.47 26.62
CA GLN A 570 0.64 -23.26 25.28
C GLN A 570 2.04 -22.63 25.26
N GLY A 571 2.53 -22.12 26.39
CA GLY A 571 3.83 -21.46 26.48
C GLY A 571 3.84 -20.23 27.38
N ALA A 572 4.93 -19.47 27.30
CA ALA A 572 5.11 -18.20 28.00
C ALA A 572 4.97 -17.05 27.02
N PHE A 573 4.21 -16.04 27.39
CA PHE A 573 3.86 -14.93 26.50
C PHE A 573 4.01 -13.59 27.21
N PRO A 574 4.60 -12.56 26.52
CA PRO A 574 4.51 -11.18 26.99
C PRO A 574 3.08 -10.69 26.87
N VAL A 575 2.64 -9.89 27.88
CA VAL A 575 1.27 -9.37 27.96
C VAL A 575 1.19 -7.97 27.41
N PHE A 576 0.19 -7.73 26.59
CA PHE A 576 -0.15 -6.42 26.06
C PHE A 576 -1.62 -6.10 26.34
N ALA A 577 -1.95 -4.83 26.56
CA ALA A 577 -3.32 -4.36 26.76
C ALA A 577 -3.65 -3.16 25.88
N TYR A 578 -4.85 -3.14 25.32
CA TYR A 578 -5.36 -1.97 24.59
C TYR A 578 -5.69 -0.85 25.56
N GLN A 579 -5.21 0.34 25.26
CA GLN A 579 -5.43 1.56 26.08
C GLN A 579 -5.71 2.75 25.17
N GLN A 580 -6.28 3.81 25.74
CA GLN A 580 -6.56 5.09 25.06
C GLN A 580 -5.80 6.25 25.69
N THR A 581 -5.38 7.19 24.87
CA THR A 581 -4.82 8.47 25.29
C THR A 581 -5.04 9.53 24.19
N ASN A 582 -4.71 10.79 24.44
CA ASN A 582 -4.71 11.82 23.41
C ASN A 582 -3.28 12.00 22.88
N MET A 583 -3.14 11.95 21.56
CA MET A 583 -1.84 11.97 20.88
C MET A 583 -1.72 13.13 19.91
N THR A 584 -0.50 13.63 19.76
CA THR A 584 -0.10 14.46 18.63
C THR A 584 0.95 13.76 17.78
N PHE A 585 0.85 13.95 16.48
CA PHE A 585 1.82 13.51 15.47
C PHE A 585 2.19 14.71 14.61
N THR A 586 3.45 15.10 14.61
CA THR A 586 3.97 16.20 13.79
C THR A 586 5.17 15.71 13.03
N GLY A 587 5.20 15.89 11.73
CA GLY A 587 6.30 15.38 10.95
C GLY A 587 6.45 16.05 9.59
N THR A 588 7.50 15.63 8.91
CA THR A 588 7.78 16.06 7.54
C THR A 588 8.36 14.90 6.74
N ASP A 589 7.90 14.79 5.50
CA ASP A 589 8.50 13.94 4.48
C ASP A 589 9.12 14.85 3.43
N ILE A 590 10.37 14.65 3.11
CA ILE A 590 11.14 15.44 2.15
C ILE A 590 11.71 14.49 1.10
N ASP A 591 11.41 14.75 -0.16
CA ASP A 591 12.00 14.10 -1.32
C ASP A 591 12.71 15.16 -2.16
N VAL A 592 14.00 15.01 -2.36
CA VAL A 592 14.80 15.88 -3.22
C VAL A 592 15.51 15.03 -4.26
N SER A 593 15.32 15.37 -5.51
CA SER A 593 15.97 14.66 -6.62
C SER A 593 16.72 15.64 -7.52
N PHE A 594 17.89 15.22 -7.95
CA PHE A 594 18.74 15.97 -8.88
C PHE A 594 19.00 15.16 -10.14
N SER A 595 18.73 15.76 -11.29
CA SER A 595 19.12 15.27 -12.62
C SER A 595 20.40 15.97 -13.06
N TRP A 596 21.57 15.58 -12.51
CA TRP A 596 22.86 16.23 -12.74
C TRP A 596 23.25 16.26 -14.22
N SER A 597 22.93 15.19 -14.93
CA SER A 597 23.17 15.04 -16.37
C SER A 597 22.27 13.94 -16.95
N LYS A 598 22.33 13.73 -18.25
CA LYS A 598 21.67 12.57 -18.89
C LYS A 598 22.19 11.22 -18.35
N LEU A 599 23.38 11.20 -17.77
CA LEU A 599 24.03 9.99 -17.25
C LEU A 599 23.87 9.81 -15.75
N LEU A 600 23.69 10.89 -14.98
CA LEU A 600 23.74 10.84 -13.52
C LEU A 600 22.56 11.54 -12.90
N SER A 601 21.90 10.87 -11.96
CA SER A 601 20.86 11.45 -11.10
C SER A 601 20.97 10.92 -9.67
N SER A 602 20.51 11.72 -8.72
CA SER A 602 20.43 11.32 -7.31
C SER A 602 19.07 11.65 -6.71
N SER A 603 18.67 10.87 -5.71
CA SER A 603 17.44 11.08 -4.95
C SER A 603 17.72 10.92 -3.47
N HIS A 604 17.14 11.80 -2.66
CA HIS A 604 17.29 11.85 -1.22
C HIS A 604 15.92 11.95 -0.59
N GLN A 605 15.57 11.00 0.27
CA GLN A 605 14.28 10.93 0.96
C GLN A 605 14.55 10.97 2.47
N PHE A 606 13.89 11.87 3.17
CA PHE A 606 13.99 11.98 4.62
C PHE A 606 12.59 12.02 5.22
N SER A 607 12.33 11.17 6.22
CA SER A 607 11.08 11.16 6.97
C SER A 607 11.38 11.38 8.45
N TYR A 608 10.76 12.41 8.99
CA TYR A 608 10.84 12.80 10.40
C TYR A 608 9.46 12.73 11.05
N LEU A 609 9.40 12.16 12.24
CA LEU A 609 8.17 12.11 13.03
C LEU A 609 8.47 12.40 14.51
N TYR A 610 7.75 13.36 15.05
CA TYR A 610 7.62 13.64 16.47
C TYR A 610 6.20 13.29 16.92
N SER A 611 6.05 12.42 17.92
CA SER A 611 4.75 12.07 18.49
C SER A 611 4.79 12.14 20.02
N ARG A 612 3.68 12.53 20.63
CA ARG A 612 3.59 12.66 22.09
C ARG A 612 2.19 12.36 22.60
N ASP A 613 2.12 11.58 23.67
CA ASP A 613 0.95 11.48 24.54
C ASP A 613 0.83 12.78 25.33
N ILE A 614 -0.19 13.58 25.00
CA ILE A 614 -0.39 14.90 25.63
C ILE A 614 -1.18 14.81 26.94
N THR A 615 -1.89 13.71 27.16
CA THR A 615 -2.63 13.48 28.43
C THR A 615 -1.64 13.20 29.55
N ASN A 616 -0.72 12.28 29.33
CA ASN A 616 0.27 11.85 30.31
C ASN A 616 1.62 12.57 30.17
N ARG A 617 1.79 13.38 29.11
CA ARG A 617 3.03 14.08 28.74
C ARG A 617 4.24 13.16 28.54
N LYS A 618 3.98 11.95 27.98
CA LYS A 618 4.96 10.87 27.78
C LYS A 618 5.10 10.49 26.30
N TYR A 619 6.12 9.70 26.01
CA TYR A 619 6.27 9.01 24.73
C TYR A 619 5.74 7.59 24.84
N ILE A 620 5.11 7.09 23.79
CA ILE A 620 4.61 5.71 23.76
C ILE A 620 5.49 4.84 22.86
N PRO A 621 5.67 3.55 23.16
CA PRO A 621 6.41 2.62 22.29
C PRO A 621 5.65 2.34 20.98
N GLY A 622 6.37 1.82 19.98
CA GLY A 622 5.79 1.40 18.71
C GLY A 622 5.56 2.52 17.70
N ILE A 623 6.19 3.68 17.88
CA ILE A 623 6.20 4.79 16.91
C ILE A 623 7.44 4.67 16.02
N VAL A 624 7.25 4.82 14.70
CA VAL A 624 8.32 4.66 13.71
C VAL A 624 9.52 5.57 13.97
N PRO A 625 10.77 5.09 13.77
CA PRO A 625 11.96 5.91 13.83
C PRO A 625 12.10 6.79 12.58
N ASN A 626 12.93 7.84 12.69
CA ASN A 626 13.31 8.66 11.55
C ASN A 626 14.11 7.84 10.55
N ARG A 627 13.99 8.16 9.26
CA ARG A 627 14.60 7.41 8.17
C ARG A 627 15.19 8.34 7.12
N LEU A 628 16.38 7.99 6.63
CA LEU A 628 17.05 8.62 5.50
C LEU A 628 17.30 7.56 4.43
N LYS A 629 16.93 7.85 3.20
CA LYS A 629 17.21 7.02 2.04
C LYS A 629 17.85 7.86 0.94
N GLN A 630 18.91 7.36 0.35
CA GLN A 630 19.69 8.03 -0.68
C GLN A 630 19.92 7.07 -1.85
N ASP A 631 19.65 7.54 -3.06
CA ASP A 631 19.84 6.78 -4.29
C ASP A 631 20.77 7.54 -5.22
N LEU A 632 21.74 6.86 -5.79
CA LEU A 632 22.56 7.33 -6.91
C LEU A 632 22.29 6.44 -8.12
N ILE A 633 21.83 7.03 -9.21
CA ILE A 633 21.47 6.33 -10.43
C ILE A 633 22.39 6.77 -11.56
N VAL A 634 23.09 5.81 -12.15
CA VAL A 634 23.95 6.00 -13.32
C VAL A 634 23.25 5.38 -14.54
N ASN A 635 22.87 6.20 -15.48
CA ASN A 635 22.26 5.77 -16.76
C ASN A 635 23.40 5.40 -17.74
N ILE A 636 23.82 4.12 -17.74
CA ILE A 636 24.97 3.66 -18.50
C ILE A 636 24.68 3.70 -20.01
N MET A 637 23.44 3.40 -20.39
CA MET A 637 23.02 3.37 -21.81
C MET A 637 21.58 3.88 -21.95
N ARG A 638 21.36 4.79 -22.88
CA ARG A 638 20.06 5.34 -23.29
C ARG A 638 19.93 5.32 -24.80
N LYS A 639 19.51 4.19 -25.37
CA LYS A 639 19.17 4.05 -26.78
C LYS A 639 17.66 3.85 -26.92
N THR A 640 17.10 4.17 -28.07
CA THR A 640 15.67 3.98 -28.36
C THR A 640 15.18 2.55 -28.09
N TYR A 641 16.05 1.58 -28.35
CA TYR A 641 15.76 0.15 -28.25
C TYR A 641 16.35 -0.50 -26.98
N ALA A 642 17.22 0.18 -26.21
CA ALA A 642 17.84 -0.40 -25.02
C ALA A 642 18.20 0.66 -23.98
N LYS A 643 17.94 0.32 -22.70
CA LYS A 643 18.31 1.15 -21.54
C LYS A 643 19.04 0.29 -20.53
N LEU A 644 20.11 0.82 -19.93
CA LEU A 644 20.86 0.16 -18.87
C LEU A 644 21.14 1.16 -17.76
N ASP A 645 20.60 0.87 -16.56
CA ASP A 645 20.74 1.70 -15.37
C ASP A 645 21.42 0.92 -14.27
N PHE A 646 22.36 1.57 -13.59
CA PHE A 646 22.96 1.11 -12.37
C PHE A 646 22.51 2.03 -11.22
N ASN A 647 22.06 1.44 -10.10
CA ASN A 647 21.61 2.17 -8.95
C ASN A 647 22.31 1.64 -7.69
N ILE A 648 22.85 2.56 -6.87
CA ILE A 648 23.28 2.30 -5.50
C ILE A 648 22.32 3.03 -4.58
N GLU A 649 21.79 2.32 -3.61
CA GLU A 649 20.87 2.82 -2.61
C GLU A 649 21.47 2.64 -1.21
N GLN A 650 21.41 3.70 -0.41
CA GLN A 650 21.72 3.69 1.01
C GLN A 650 20.46 3.99 1.81
N GLU A 651 20.15 3.16 2.79
CA GLU A 651 19.04 3.34 3.72
C GLU A 651 19.55 3.34 5.15
N SER A 652 19.24 4.39 5.91
CA SER A 652 19.54 4.50 7.34
C SER A 652 18.24 4.66 8.12
N ALA A 653 18.05 3.84 9.15
CA ALA A 653 17.03 4.03 10.17
C ALA A 653 17.72 4.44 11.48
N PHE A 654 17.28 5.55 12.05
CA PHE A 654 17.87 6.10 13.25
C PHE A 654 17.31 5.41 14.50
N VAL A 655 18.03 5.44 15.61
CA VAL A 655 17.51 4.98 16.89
C VAL A 655 16.28 5.77 17.28
N GLN A 656 15.24 5.09 17.80
CA GLN A 656 14.07 5.77 18.34
C GLN A 656 14.32 6.28 19.75
N ASN A 657 14.65 7.56 19.88
CA ASN A 657 14.96 8.20 21.15
C ASN A 657 13.71 8.72 21.89
N LEU A 658 12.56 8.82 21.21
CA LEU A 658 11.30 9.30 21.78
C LEU A 658 10.51 8.13 22.35
N VAL A 659 11.05 7.48 23.37
CA VAL A 659 10.50 6.34 24.09
C VAL A 659 10.80 6.52 25.57
N GLU A 660 9.82 6.31 26.44
CA GLU A 660 10.04 6.34 27.88
C GLU A 660 10.92 5.16 28.30
N PRO A 661 11.86 5.37 29.23
CA PRO A 661 12.61 4.26 29.83
C PRO A 661 11.67 3.20 30.40
N GLU A 662 12.02 1.93 30.24
CA GLU A 662 11.25 0.79 30.78
C GLU A 662 9.77 0.76 30.35
N SER A 663 9.44 1.33 29.18
CA SER A 663 8.07 1.27 28.63
C SER A 663 7.83 0.11 27.69
N ASP A 664 8.87 -0.70 27.42
CA ASP A 664 8.85 -1.84 26.48
C ASP A 664 9.71 -2.98 27.03
N PHE A 665 9.52 -4.20 26.51
CA PHE A 665 10.26 -5.40 26.91
C PHE A 665 11.76 -5.37 26.55
N ALA A 666 12.18 -4.53 25.61
CA ALA A 666 13.57 -4.29 25.24
C ALA A 666 13.77 -2.84 24.79
N PRO A 667 14.98 -2.28 24.97
CA PRO A 667 15.31 -0.94 24.49
C PRO A 667 15.22 -0.85 22.96
N PRO A 668 15.03 0.35 22.40
CA PRO A 668 15.09 0.56 20.96
C PRO A 668 16.42 0.08 20.36
N PRO A 669 16.39 -0.59 19.21
CA PRO A 669 17.60 -0.99 18.49
C PRO A 669 18.45 0.23 18.09
N PRO A 670 19.79 0.07 18.00
CA PRO A 670 20.66 1.13 17.55
C PRO A 670 20.40 1.50 16.07
N THR A 671 20.89 2.68 15.68
CA THR A 671 20.91 3.13 14.29
C THR A 671 21.62 2.09 13.41
N TYR A 672 21.05 1.81 12.24
CA TYR A 672 21.67 0.95 11.24
C TYR A 672 21.61 1.57 9.85
N THR A 673 22.54 1.14 8.99
CA THR A 673 22.63 1.55 7.59
C THR A 673 22.74 0.32 6.71
N LEU A 674 21.89 0.26 5.69
CA LEU A 674 21.87 -0.79 4.68
C LEU A 674 22.32 -0.22 3.33
N TRP A 675 23.06 -1.02 2.58
CA TRP A 675 23.46 -0.72 1.22
C TRP A 675 22.83 -1.73 0.28
N ASN A 676 22.20 -1.21 -0.77
CA ASN A 676 21.55 -2.01 -1.82
C ASN A 676 22.11 -1.59 -3.18
N PHE A 677 22.13 -2.50 -4.14
CA PHE A 677 22.42 -2.14 -5.52
C PHE A 677 21.50 -2.83 -6.49
N HIS A 678 21.26 -2.21 -7.64
CA HIS A 678 20.43 -2.73 -8.70
C HIS A 678 21.02 -2.41 -10.08
N LEU A 679 21.04 -3.39 -10.95
CA LEU A 679 21.33 -3.22 -12.37
C LEU A 679 20.06 -3.54 -13.16
N LYS A 680 19.56 -2.58 -13.94
CA LYS A 680 18.32 -2.70 -14.73
C LYS A 680 18.63 -2.59 -16.20
N TYR A 681 18.21 -3.56 -16.98
CA TYR A 681 18.32 -3.58 -18.43
C TYR A 681 16.93 -3.72 -19.05
N GLU A 682 16.60 -2.81 -19.95
CA GLU A 682 15.37 -2.84 -20.73
C GLU A 682 15.73 -2.91 -22.21
N LEU A 683 15.16 -3.91 -22.92
CA LEU A 683 15.36 -4.10 -24.36
C LEU A 683 14.00 -4.06 -25.04
N ILE A 684 13.81 -3.11 -25.95
CA ILE A 684 12.60 -2.92 -26.73
C ILE A 684 12.86 -3.52 -28.13
N THR A 685 12.13 -4.56 -28.46
CA THR A 685 12.25 -5.21 -29.76
C THR A 685 11.05 -4.82 -30.63
N ALA A 686 11.31 -4.28 -31.81
CA ALA A 686 10.29 -3.68 -32.70
C ALA A 686 9.12 -4.64 -33.08
N LYS A 687 9.34 -5.96 -33.07
CA LYS A 687 8.34 -6.96 -33.50
C LYS A 687 7.89 -7.93 -32.40
N SER A 688 8.66 -8.08 -31.32
CA SER A 688 8.44 -9.17 -30.35
C SER A 688 8.12 -8.72 -28.92
N GLY A 689 8.11 -7.42 -28.58
CA GLY A 689 7.80 -6.93 -27.26
C GLY A 689 8.99 -6.39 -26.47
N THR A 690 8.86 -6.24 -25.16
CA THR A 690 9.87 -5.62 -24.30
C THR A 690 10.37 -6.59 -23.25
N TRP A 691 11.69 -6.76 -23.17
CA TRP A 691 12.37 -7.47 -22.09
C TRP A 691 12.80 -6.50 -21.00
N PHE A 692 12.56 -6.86 -19.76
CA PHE A 692 13.07 -6.19 -18.60
C PHE A 692 13.85 -7.19 -17.75
N ILE A 693 15.12 -6.92 -17.49
CA ILE A 693 16.01 -7.75 -16.69
C ILE A 693 16.56 -6.89 -15.57
N GLN A 694 16.47 -7.37 -14.35
CA GLN A 694 17.04 -6.70 -13.19
C GLN A 694 17.81 -7.70 -12.34
N ALA A 695 19.05 -7.38 -12.00
CA ALA A 695 19.84 -8.08 -11.00
C ALA A 695 20.18 -7.11 -9.87
N GLY A 696 20.30 -7.61 -8.65
CA GLY A 696 20.60 -6.74 -7.53
C GLY A 696 20.91 -7.48 -6.24
N SER A 697 21.22 -6.70 -5.21
CA SER A 697 21.38 -7.19 -3.84
C SER A 697 20.75 -6.20 -2.87
N THR A 698 20.05 -6.73 -1.87
CA THR A 698 19.64 -5.98 -0.68
C THR A 698 20.49 -6.39 0.49
N ASN A 699 20.75 -5.44 1.43
CA ASN A 699 21.69 -5.62 2.53
C ASN A 699 23.04 -6.18 2.04
N LEU A 700 23.65 -5.51 1.05
CA LEU A 700 24.86 -5.97 0.35
C LEU A 700 26.02 -6.31 1.31
N LEU A 701 26.19 -5.53 2.38
CA LEU A 701 27.26 -5.70 3.36
C LEU A 701 26.94 -6.75 4.42
N ASN A 702 25.77 -7.41 4.32
CA ASN A 702 25.27 -8.38 5.29
C ASN A 702 25.24 -7.83 6.74
N THR A 703 24.84 -6.56 6.85
CA THR A 703 24.73 -5.85 8.12
C THR A 703 23.72 -6.54 9.03
N ARG A 704 24.12 -6.82 10.28
CA ARG A 704 23.20 -7.28 11.32
C ARG A 704 22.46 -6.09 11.89
N TYR A 705 21.12 -6.20 11.93
CA TYR A 705 20.28 -5.14 12.46
C TYR A 705 18.94 -5.68 12.97
N ARG A 706 18.28 -4.89 13.79
CA ARG A 706 16.89 -5.10 14.23
C ARG A 706 16.07 -3.87 13.86
N ASN A 707 14.92 -4.06 13.24
CA ASN A 707 14.02 -2.96 12.95
C ASN A 707 13.14 -2.70 14.18
N TYR A 708 13.05 -1.44 14.63
CA TYR A 708 12.22 -1.07 15.78
C TYR A 708 10.75 -1.44 15.59
N MET A 709 10.24 -1.40 14.35
CA MET A 709 8.88 -1.76 14.02
C MET A 709 8.67 -3.27 13.79
N ASN A 710 9.65 -4.12 14.06
CA ASN A 710 9.45 -5.57 14.04
C ASN A 710 9.04 -6.06 15.43
N ARG A 711 7.84 -6.64 15.55
CA ARG A 711 7.34 -7.21 16.83
C ARG A 711 8.20 -8.37 17.34
N PHE A 712 8.93 -9.04 16.45
CA PHE A 712 9.86 -10.12 16.84
C PHE A 712 11.31 -9.64 17.07
N ARG A 713 11.54 -8.31 17.11
CA ARG A 713 12.86 -7.73 17.43
C ARG A 713 13.42 -8.19 18.77
N TYR A 714 12.56 -8.65 19.68
CA TYR A 714 12.98 -9.21 20.96
C TYR A 714 13.70 -10.55 20.80
N PHE A 715 13.40 -11.31 19.75
CA PHE A 715 13.77 -12.71 19.57
C PHE A 715 14.76 -12.96 18.44
N SER A 716 14.88 -12.06 17.46
CA SER A 716 15.76 -12.28 16.31
C SER A 716 16.16 -10.97 15.61
N ASP A 717 17.26 -11.08 14.86
CA ASP A 717 17.69 -10.07 13.90
C ASP A 717 16.83 -10.15 12.64
N GLU A 718 16.92 -9.10 11.79
CA GLU A 718 16.31 -9.07 10.46
C GLU A 718 17.08 -9.95 9.47
N THR A 719 16.50 -10.11 8.27
CA THR A 719 17.11 -10.90 7.19
C THR A 719 18.44 -10.30 6.74
N GLY A 720 19.43 -11.16 6.50
CA GLY A 720 20.75 -10.82 5.97
C GLY A 720 20.71 -10.48 4.48
N ARG A 721 21.90 -10.53 3.84
CA ARG A 721 22.06 -10.24 2.42
C ARG A 721 21.19 -11.14 1.55
N ASN A 722 20.58 -10.51 0.52
CA ASN A 722 19.82 -11.20 -0.50
C ASN A 722 20.23 -10.74 -1.89
N ILE A 723 20.68 -11.66 -2.74
CA ILE A 723 20.96 -11.43 -4.15
C ILE A 723 19.77 -11.94 -4.95
N PHE A 724 19.34 -11.19 -5.98
CA PHE A 724 18.18 -11.56 -6.78
C PHE A 724 18.36 -11.25 -8.26
N VAL A 725 17.58 -11.96 -9.08
CA VAL A 725 17.42 -11.71 -10.52
C VAL A 725 15.93 -11.72 -10.84
N ARG A 726 15.49 -10.73 -11.64
CA ARG A 726 14.14 -10.64 -12.20
C ARG A 726 14.22 -10.56 -13.70
N ILE A 727 13.37 -11.31 -14.39
CA ILE A 727 13.24 -11.30 -15.84
C ILE A 727 11.76 -11.15 -16.15
N GLN A 728 11.42 -10.18 -16.98
CA GLN A 728 10.04 -9.98 -17.44
C GLN A 728 10.03 -9.77 -18.95
N TYR A 729 9.08 -10.40 -19.61
CA TYR A 729 8.77 -10.20 -21.02
C TYR A 729 7.35 -9.70 -21.18
N ASN A 730 7.17 -8.57 -21.88
CA ASN A 730 5.88 -8.00 -22.24
C ASN A 730 5.68 -8.17 -23.75
N PHE A 731 4.51 -8.66 -24.18
CA PHE A 731 4.19 -8.96 -25.58
C PHE A 731 2.92 -8.26 -26.07
#